data_0d64eb217c43c6c6af28c9a40e456574
#
_entry.id   0d64eb217c43c6c6af28c9a40e456574
#
_cell.length_a   1.000
_cell.length_b   1.000
_cell.length_c   1.000
_cell.angle_alpha   90.00
_cell.angle_beta   90.00
_cell.angle_gamma   90.00
#
_symmetry.space_group_name_H-M   'P 1'
#
loop_
_entity.id
_entity.type
_entity.pdbx_description
1 polymer ?
#
loop_
_entity_poly.entity_id
_entity_poly.type
_entity_poly.pdbx_seq_one_letter_code
_entity_poly.pdbx_strand_id
1 'polypeptide(L)'
;MSSDLKTIQKKLSGIKSNLEKLKADYPGLVDETLTSINGFESAAVNKMEEGRLLSISIVGRVKSGKSSLLNALLFDGESVLPQAATPMTAALTFIRYAPECRAEIEFFSSDDWNVFVRQAREYDAICAEAKAELIAEDEERMKRAKAKGQVVSRREITEQRIADRAKAKLNENFIAAHELVEMAEREGLELDKLLGAEPVVIKAKDPVALSGKLEEYVGAHGKYTPIVCSTAIYINDPRLDGYEIIDTPGTNDPVISRGQRTKQHLKKTDVVLAMSNASNFFNQSDLELLSQNLPQCGVKDFLLLASQFDLTVSEHENKIPRDLPPNKRLAKGFIDVQKLVQDSFHDRVEQIARQAVQQKNGDSEKWNFLLTTKAICVSSMAFILARHWDNLTDKEKENLARFNEIIPGYTFDRKTLEEFSRLHKVHEELDIVKSKKMQIIAESVKNLVEASRKGFAEQARSLRNSVQASIETLESKDVAQLAKELKIQTVRLEKGRSSLEGCFEDAIYGAHEKFADILSEIRLAKAQFSGLSVGTESHTEYEDYTVDKGHGFLFWRDWTGNRYETRQRAYTVTTRYADAYEAVDQVEAYANQSRSMLENAIRSAVNVAELKNKISDALLTLFENGTEDVDLDLLKEQIKAAVRRITIPDADFGDVDYSASITSKFSGSRVEDSDIDALKAAQRAALNAVISDLEKKAKEKTSAIEKCLTTTMETFVNRLIGDLKADNEKLAEQLKNKKESLKHLKTLIPVVHDIEESMMSL
;
A
#
# COMPACT_ATOMS: atom_id res chain seq x y z
N MET A 1 -7.91 -8.68 33.79
CA MET A 1 -6.91 -7.96 32.96
C MET A 1 -5.64 -7.61 33.73
N SER A 2 -5.65 -6.84 34.83
CA SER A 2 -4.40 -6.54 35.60
C SER A 2 -3.72 -7.80 36.17
N SER A 3 -4.48 -8.82 36.58
CA SER A 3 -3.93 -10.09 37.07
C SER A 3 -3.24 -10.90 35.98
N ASP A 4 -3.80 -10.89 34.78
CA ASP A 4 -3.29 -11.68 33.63
C ASP A 4 -2.00 -11.10 33.10
N LEU A 5 -1.90 -9.75 33.02
CA LEU A 5 -0.67 -9.06 32.63
C LEU A 5 0.46 -9.36 33.61
N LYS A 6 0.19 -9.25 34.93
CA LYS A 6 1.18 -9.58 35.97
C LYS A 6 1.66 -11.03 35.86
N THR A 7 0.74 -11.94 35.54
CA THR A 7 1.06 -13.36 35.34
C THR A 7 1.95 -13.57 34.12
N ILE A 8 1.62 -12.94 32.99
CA ILE A 8 2.44 -12.99 31.75
C ILE A 8 3.82 -12.38 32.03
N GLN A 9 3.89 -11.18 32.63
CA GLN A 9 5.17 -10.53 32.95
C GLN A 9 6.04 -11.36 33.87
N LYS A 10 5.44 -12.00 34.89
CA LYS A 10 6.17 -12.91 35.82
C LYS A 10 6.75 -14.12 35.07
N LYS A 11 5.98 -14.73 34.16
CA LYS A 11 6.47 -15.85 33.32
C LYS A 11 7.59 -15.39 32.39
N LEU A 12 7.42 -14.23 31.69
CA LEU A 12 8.45 -13.69 30.80
C LEU A 12 9.74 -13.35 31.55
N SER A 13 9.67 -12.79 32.76
CA SER A 13 10.87 -12.52 33.56
C SER A 13 11.59 -13.80 33.98
N GLY A 14 10.85 -14.87 34.32
CA GLY A 14 11.40 -16.20 34.58
C GLY A 14 12.12 -16.78 33.34
N ILE A 15 11.48 -16.71 32.18
CA ILE A 15 12.06 -17.16 30.92
C ILE A 15 13.35 -16.38 30.60
N LYS A 16 13.34 -15.03 30.69
CA LYS A 16 14.53 -14.20 30.47
C LYS A 16 15.67 -14.56 31.40
N SER A 17 15.38 -14.78 32.70
CA SER A 17 16.39 -15.20 33.68
C SER A 17 17.01 -16.58 33.35
N ASN A 18 16.23 -17.50 32.84
CA ASN A 18 16.72 -18.80 32.41
C ASN A 18 17.50 -18.71 31.08
N LEU A 19 17.10 -17.87 30.14
CA LEU A 19 17.86 -17.61 28.91
C LEU A 19 19.23 -17.01 29.18
N GLU A 20 19.37 -16.11 30.13
CA GLU A 20 20.71 -15.56 30.53
C GLU A 20 21.67 -16.63 31.00
N LYS A 21 21.22 -17.75 31.62
CA LYS A 21 22.07 -18.88 31.98
C LYS A 21 22.64 -19.64 30.77
N LEU A 22 21.96 -19.57 29.63
CA LEU A 22 22.31 -20.20 28.37
C LEU A 22 23.16 -19.28 27.48
N LYS A 23 23.21 -17.97 27.77
CA LYS A 23 23.80 -16.95 26.90
C LYS A 23 25.31 -17.18 26.63
N ALA A 24 26.06 -17.65 27.64
CA ALA A 24 27.46 -17.97 27.47
C ALA A 24 27.71 -19.12 26.48
N ASP A 25 26.79 -20.09 26.45
CA ASP A 25 26.93 -21.28 25.62
C ASP A 25 26.25 -21.14 24.25
N TYR A 26 25.14 -20.38 24.13
CA TYR A 26 24.33 -20.26 22.92
C TYR A 26 23.94 -18.80 22.66
N PRO A 27 24.90 -17.85 22.50
CA PRO A 27 24.60 -16.42 22.45
C PRO A 27 23.64 -16.06 21.29
N GLY A 28 23.82 -16.59 20.09
CA GLY A 28 23.01 -16.28 18.93
C GLY A 28 21.54 -16.70 19.09
N LEU A 29 21.27 -17.91 19.59
CA LEU A 29 19.90 -18.40 19.82
C LEU A 29 19.23 -17.67 20.98
N VAL A 30 19.99 -17.34 22.02
CA VAL A 30 19.46 -16.60 23.18
C VAL A 30 19.11 -15.17 22.81
N ASP A 31 19.96 -14.45 22.09
CA ASP A 31 19.71 -13.06 21.68
C ASP A 31 18.51 -12.96 20.72
N GLU A 32 18.34 -13.93 19.81
CA GLU A 32 17.17 -14.03 18.95
C GLU A 32 15.88 -14.24 19.76
N THR A 33 15.92 -15.16 20.71
CA THR A 33 14.78 -15.47 21.58
C THR A 33 14.43 -14.27 22.48
N LEU A 34 15.42 -13.59 23.06
CA LEU A 34 15.21 -12.39 23.86
C LEU A 34 14.61 -11.25 23.04
N THR A 35 15.05 -11.06 21.81
CA THR A 35 14.50 -10.05 20.90
C THR A 35 13.02 -10.32 20.61
N SER A 36 12.67 -11.58 20.36
CA SER A 36 11.27 -11.99 20.14
C SER A 36 10.39 -11.77 21.37
N ILE A 37 10.91 -12.13 22.56
CA ILE A 37 10.21 -11.95 23.86
C ILE A 37 10.00 -10.46 24.15
N ASN A 38 11.01 -9.62 23.96
CA ASN A 38 10.93 -8.18 24.22
C ASN A 38 9.89 -7.52 23.28
N GLY A 39 9.87 -7.92 22.02
CA GLY A 39 8.85 -7.46 21.07
C GLY A 39 7.45 -7.85 21.48
N PHE A 40 7.23 -9.09 21.91
CA PHE A 40 5.96 -9.57 22.43
C PHE A 40 5.54 -8.83 23.71
N GLU A 41 6.45 -8.68 24.69
CA GLU A 41 6.17 -8.00 25.96
C GLU A 41 5.73 -6.55 25.73
N SER A 42 6.47 -5.82 24.88
CA SER A 42 6.11 -4.44 24.52
C SER A 42 4.73 -4.35 23.85
N ALA A 43 4.41 -5.28 22.97
CA ALA A 43 3.11 -5.33 22.31
C ALA A 43 1.98 -5.69 23.30
N ALA A 44 2.21 -6.65 24.20
CA ALA A 44 1.23 -7.07 25.21
C ALA A 44 0.97 -5.98 26.24
N VAL A 45 2.02 -5.32 26.74
CA VAL A 45 1.89 -4.19 27.69
C VAL A 45 1.07 -3.06 27.07
N ASN A 46 1.41 -2.65 25.83
CA ASN A 46 0.67 -1.60 25.13
C ASN A 46 -0.82 -1.94 24.92
N LYS A 47 -1.14 -3.23 24.71
CA LYS A 47 -2.54 -3.66 24.52
C LYS A 47 -3.35 -3.76 25.84
N MET A 48 -2.69 -3.94 26.99
CA MET A 48 -3.33 -4.19 28.29
C MET A 48 -3.25 -3.02 29.26
N GLU A 49 -2.70 -1.89 28.85
CA GLU A 49 -2.58 -0.69 29.68
C GLU A 49 -3.96 -0.23 30.20
N GLU A 50 -4.08 -0.01 31.51
CA GLU A 50 -5.32 0.45 32.15
C GLU A 50 -5.65 1.87 31.64
N GLY A 51 -6.89 2.06 31.19
CA GLY A 51 -7.31 3.32 30.60
C GLY A 51 -6.99 3.50 29.12
N ARG A 52 -6.36 2.50 28.49
CA ARG A 52 -6.07 2.54 27.06
C ARG A 52 -7.34 2.83 26.24
N LEU A 53 -7.20 3.75 25.31
CA LEU A 53 -8.24 4.01 24.31
C LEU A 53 -8.32 2.84 23.32
N LEU A 54 -9.52 2.53 22.85
CA LEU A 54 -9.71 1.65 21.72
C LEU A 54 -9.26 2.41 20.46
N SER A 55 -8.26 1.90 19.75
CA SER A 55 -7.72 2.55 18.59
C SER A 55 -8.47 2.14 17.32
N ILE A 56 -9.12 3.10 16.65
CA ILE A 56 -9.88 2.91 15.43
C ILE A 56 -9.17 3.66 14.31
N SER A 57 -8.54 2.95 13.38
CA SER A 57 -7.85 3.57 12.25
C SER A 57 -8.75 3.62 11.02
N ILE A 58 -8.78 4.77 10.32
CA ILE A 58 -9.40 4.87 9.02
C ILE A 58 -8.33 4.68 7.94
N VAL A 59 -8.55 3.71 7.05
CA VAL A 59 -7.63 3.40 5.95
C VAL A 59 -8.36 3.46 4.62
N GLY A 60 -7.64 3.80 3.57
CA GLY A 60 -8.16 3.88 2.20
C GLY A 60 -7.24 4.70 1.32
N ARG A 61 -7.49 4.65 0.04
CA ARG A 61 -6.67 5.37 -0.96
C ARG A 61 -6.70 6.88 -0.76
N VAL A 62 -5.72 7.55 -1.35
CA VAL A 62 -5.76 9.01 -1.54
C VAL A 62 -7.03 9.38 -2.32
N LYS A 63 -7.70 10.46 -1.92
CA LYS A 63 -8.98 10.93 -2.48
C LYS A 63 -10.19 10.00 -2.30
N SER A 64 -10.10 8.97 -1.47
CA SER A 64 -11.29 8.17 -1.11
C SER A 64 -12.27 8.90 -0.17
N GLY A 65 -11.97 10.10 0.28
CA GLY A 65 -12.85 10.93 1.12
C GLY A 65 -12.72 10.69 2.63
N LYS A 66 -11.59 10.12 3.13
CA LYS A 66 -11.36 9.86 4.57
C LYS A 66 -11.56 11.11 5.44
N SER A 67 -10.82 12.18 5.15
CA SER A 67 -10.92 13.43 5.93
C SER A 67 -12.31 14.07 5.80
N SER A 68 -12.97 13.96 4.65
CA SER A 68 -14.35 14.45 4.47
C SER A 68 -15.35 13.65 5.32
N LEU A 69 -15.15 12.32 5.42
CA LEU A 69 -15.97 11.48 6.29
C LEU A 69 -15.75 11.84 7.77
N LEU A 70 -14.50 12.01 8.18
CA LEU A 70 -14.18 12.38 9.55
C LEU A 70 -14.70 13.77 9.92
N ASN A 71 -14.60 14.74 8.99
CA ASN A 71 -15.19 16.06 9.18
C ASN A 71 -16.72 15.98 9.34
N ALA A 72 -17.40 15.15 8.55
CA ALA A 72 -18.83 14.93 8.68
C ALA A 72 -19.19 14.18 9.99
N LEU A 73 -18.40 13.17 10.38
CA LEU A 73 -18.70 12.29 11.50
C LEU A 73 -18.45 12.95 12.87
N LEU A 74 -17.39 13.76 12.99
CA LEU A 74 -16.87 14.28 14.26
C LEU A 74 -17.01 15.80 14.42
N PHE A 75 -17.11 16.53 13.33
CA PHE A 75 -17.09 17.99 13.33
C PHE A 75 -18.34 18.60 12.69
N ASP A 76 -19.43 17.84 12.63
CA ASP A 76 -20.72 18.25 12.07
C ASP A 76 -20.63 18.84 10.64
N GLY A 77 -19.64 18.40 9.86
CA GLY A 77 -19.40 18.85 8.49
C GLY A 77 -18.41 20.00 8.36
N GLU A 78 -18.02 20.63 9.45
CA GLU A 78 -17.00 21.68 9.46
C GLU A 78 -15.65 21.13 9.00
N SER A 79 -14.94 21.92 8.18
CA SER A 79 -13.63 21.52 7.62
C SER A 79 -12.52 21.72 8.65
N VAL A 80 -12.45 20.84 9.65
CA VAL A 80 -11.41 20.87 10.69
C VAL A 80 -10.17 20.10 10.24
N LEU A 81 -10.36 18.92 9.67
CA LEU A 81 -9.26 18.18 9.06
C LEU A 81 -8.99 18.71 7.66
N PRO A 82 -7.75 19.04 7.32
CA PRO A 82 -7.42 19.58 6.00
C PRO A 82 -7.75 18.54 4.92
N GLN A 83 -8.43 19.02 3.88
CA GLN A 83 -8.67 18.23 2.69
C GLN A 83 -7.45 18.41 1.77
N ALA A 84 -6.41 17.63 1.98
CA ALA A 84 -5.17 17.76 1.22
C ALA A 84 -5.41 17.46 -0.27
N ALA A 85 -5.05 18.41 -1.11
CA ALA A 85 -5.06 18.25 -2.56
C ALA A 85 -3.90 17.34 -3.05
N THR A 86 -2.86 17.18 -2.24
CA THR A 86 -1.65 16.40 -2.56
C THR A 86 -1.34 15.38 -1.49
N PRO A 87 -0.81 14.20 -1.85
CA PRO A 87 -0.42 13.15 -0.90
C PRO A 87 0.65 13.59 0.12
N MET A 88 1.39 14.65 -0.19
CA MET A 88 2.56 15.09 0.58
C MET A 88 2.27 15.80 1.90
N THR A 89 1.02 16.21 2.14
CA THR A 89 0.65 17.01 3.33
C THR A 89 -0.07 16.21 4.42
N ALA A 90 -0.30 14.92 4.23
CA ALA A 90 -1.05 14.10 5.18
C ALA A 90 -0.15 13.58 6.31
N ALA A 91 -0.13 14.27 7.46
CA ALA A 91 0.44 13.74 8.70
C ALA A 91 -0.54 12.75 9.35
N LEU A 92 0.00 11.78 10.13
CA LEU A 92 -0.82 10.89 10.94
C LEU A 92 -1.59 11.71 11.97
N THR A 93 -2.92 11.66 11.94
CA THR A 93 -3.76 12.49 12.81
C THR A 93 -4.56 11.64 13.79
N PHE A 94 -4.39 11.89 15.08
CA PHE A 94 -5.13 11.25 16.18
C PHE A 94 -6.24 12.19 16.61
N ILE A 95 -7.46 11.67 16.79
CA ILE A 95 -8.61 12.44 17.28
C ILE A 95 -9.09 11.78 18.57
N ARG A 96 -9.06 12.52 19.66
CA ARG A 96 -9.31 12.04 21.02
C ARG A 96 -10.29 12.93 21.78
N TYR A 97 -10.95 12.35 22.76
CA TYR A 97 -11.74 13.11 23.71
C TYR A 97 -10.86 13.91 24.69
N ALA A 98 -11.19 15.16 24.91
CA ALA A 98 -10.76 15.93 26.06
C ALA A 98 -11.77 17.06 26.36
N PRO A 99 -11.88 17.50 27.63
CA PRO A 99 -12.77 18.61 27.99
C PRO A 99 -12.39 19.94 27.30
N GLU A 100 -11.09 20.12 26.99
CA GLU A 100 -10.57 21.32 26.33
C GLU A 100 -10.21 21.00 24.86
N CYS A 101 -10.61 21.88 23.95
CA CYS A 101 -10.21 21.79 22.55
C CYS A 101 -8.75 22.25 22.38
N ARG A 102 -7.89 21.33 21.94
CA ARG A 102 -6.47 21.58 21.68
C ARG A 102 -5.91 20.63 20.63
N ALA A 103 -4.76 20.99 20.09
CA ALA A 103 -3.96 20.07 19.30
C ALA A 103 -2.52 20.03 19.84
N GLU A 104 -1.91 18.85 19.71
CA GLU A 104 -0.51 18.60 19.98
C GLU A 104 0.16 18.16 18.68
N ILE A 105 1.21 18.87 18.27
CA ILE A 105 1.87 18.70 16.99
C ILE A 105 3.28 18.20 17.24
N GLU A 106 3.60 17.04 16.73
CA GLU A 106 4.91 16.43 16.82
C GLU A 106 5.67 16.63 15.50
N PHE A 107 6.91 17.05 15.59
CA PHE A 107 7.81 17.18 14.45
C PHE A 107 8.63 15.90 14.23
N PHE A 108 9.18 15.72 13.03
CA PHE A 108 10.09 14.61 12.75
C PHE A 108 11.33 14.67 13.65
N SER A 109 11.91 13.51 13.93
CA SER A 109 13.21 13.44 14.56
C SER A 109 14.32 13.86 13.58
N SER A 110 15.48 14.22 14.12
CA SER A 110 16.65 14.52 13.28
C SER A 110 17.08 13.31 12.42
N ASP A 111 16.90 12.09 12.92
CA ASP A 111 17.23 10.88 12.17
C ASP A 111 16.26 10.67 10.99
N ASP A 112 14.96 10.85 11.20
CA ASP A 112 13.97 10.80 10.11
C ASP A 112 14.28 11.85 9.04
N TRP A 113 14.59 13.08 9.47
CA TRP A 113 14.89 14.18 8.56
C TRP A 113 16.16 13.92 7.74
N ASN A 114 17.20 13.36 8.35
CA ASN A 114 18.41 12.98 7.63
C ASN A 114 18.16 11.94 6.52
N VAL A 115 17.15 11.10 6.67
CA VAL A 115 16.72 10.19 5.60
C VAL A 115 16.13 10.99 4.44
N PHE A 116 15.26 11.97 4.71
CA PHE A 116 14.69 12.84 3.65
C PHE A 116 15.77 13.63 2.93
N VAL A 117 16.70 14.23 3.66
CA VAL A 117 17.82 15.01 3.06
C VAL A 117 18.67 14.13 2.14
N ARG A 118 18.94 12.87 2.51
CA ARG A 118 19.65 11.93 1.63
C ARG A 118 18.87 11.63 0.36
N GLN A 119 17.58 11.35 0.49
CA GLN A 119 16.69 11.06 -0.65
C GLN A 119 16.56 12.29 -1.58
N ALA A 120 16.45 13.48 -1.01
CA ALA A 120 16.40 14.73 -1.78
C ALA A 120 17.69 14.94 -2.59
N ARG A 121 18.86 14.72 -1.99
CA ARG A 121 20.15 14.81 -2.70
C ARG A 121 20.27 13.78 -3.83
N GLU A 122 19.76 12.58 -3.64
CA GLU A 122 19.74 11.58 -4.71
C GLU A 122 18.81 12.03 -5.86
N TYR A 123 17.67 12.64 -5.55
CA TYR A 123 16.79 13.25 -6.56
C TYR A 123 17.51 14.35 -7.35
N ASP A 124 18.20 15.27 -6.67
CA ASP A 124 18.96 16.36 -7.31
C ASP A 124 20.07 15.81 -8.22
N ALA A 125 20.78 14.79 -7.78
CA ALA A 125 21.83 14.14 -8.57
C ALA A 125 21.26 13.52 -9.87
N ILE A 126 20.09 12.87 -9.78
CA ILE A 126 19.43 12.31 -10.95
C ILE A 126 18.81 13.38 -11.85
N CYS A 127 18.32 14.48 -11.30
CA CYS A 127 17.91 15.65 -12.09
C CYS A 127 19.09 16.23 -12.87
N ALA A 128 20.27 16.34 -12.27
CA ALA A 128 21.48 16.79 -12.94
C ALA A 128 21.89 15.84 -14.08
N GLU A 129 21.82 14.51 -13.85
CA GLU A 129 22.08 13.49 -14.86
C GLU A 129 21.04 13.58 -16.01
N ALA A 130 19.74 13.67 -15.68
CA ALA A 130 18.66 13.80 -16.64
C ALA A 130 18.83 15.06 -17.53
N LYS A 131 19.28 16.17 -16.94
CA LYS A 131 19.61 17.40 -17.67
C LYS A 131 20.77 17.17 -18.64
N ALA A 132 21.83 16.53 -18.21
CA ALA A 132 22.99 16.21 -19.05
C ALA A 132 22.58 15.29 -20.24
N GLU A 133 21.76 14.27 -20.00
CA GLU A 133 21.22 13.39 -21.05
C GLU A 133 20.39 14.18 -22.07
N LEU A 134 19.48 15.05 -21.62
CA LEU A 134 18.66 15.87 -22.51
C LEU A 134 19.49 16.82 -23.38
N ILE A 135 20.58 17.36 -22.82
CA ILE A 135 21.55 18.18 -23.58
C ILE A 135 22.23 17.31 -24.65
N ALA A 136 22.75 16.16 -24.27
CA ALA A 136 23.44 15.25 -25.20
C ALA A 136 22.52 14.75 -26.33
N GLU A 137 21.25 14.40 -26.00
CA GLU A 137 20.24 14.03 -26.99
C GLU A 137 19.95 15.16 -28.00
N ASP A 138 19.86 16.42 -27.52
CA ASP A 138 19.61 17.56 -28.38
C ASP A 138 20.83 17.88 -29.29
N GLU A 139 22.05 17.78 -28.77
CA GLU A 139 23.27 17.93 -29.53
C GLU A 139 23.39 16.85 -30.63
N GLU A 140 23.08 15.60 -30.33
CA GLU A 140 23.11 14.52 -31.29
C GLU A 140 22.03 14.72 -32.37
N ARG A 141 20.83 15.16 -31.99
CA ARG A 141 19.78 15.53 -32.94
C ARG A 141 20.23 16.65 -33.88
N MET A 142 20.87 17.68 -33.34
CA MET A 142 21.42 18.80 -34.14
C MET A 142 22.49 18.33 -35.11
N LYS A 143 23.40 17.46 -34.66
CA LYS A 143 24.45 16.85 -35.53
C LYS A 143 23.83 16.04 -36.69
N ARG A 144 22.80 15.20 -36.34
CA ARG A 144 22.08 14.38 -37.37
C ARG A 144 21.31 15.25 -38.37
N ALA A 145 20.66 16.33 -37.91
CA ALA A 145 19.96 17.27 -38.79
C ALA A 145 20.92 18.02 -39.73
N LYS A 146 22.06 18.48 -39.23
CA LYS A 146 23.11 19.13 -40.00
C LYS A 146 23.68 18.18 -41.07
N ALA A 147 23.87 16.91 -40.75
CA ALA A 147 24.32 15.90 -41.70
C ALA A 147 23.30 15.65 -42.82
N LYS A 148 22.01 15.91 -42.58
CA LYS A 148 20.92 15.80 -43.57
C LYS A 148 20.60 17.11 -44.28
N GLY A 149 21.36 18.19 -44.03
CA GLY A 149 21.12 19.52 -44.61
C GLY A 149 19.88 20.23 -44.09
N GLN A 150 19.33 19.80 -42.92
CA GLN A 150 18.15 20.37 -42.30
C GLN A 150 18.54 21.39 -41.26
N VAL A 151 17.86 22.54 -41.24
CA VAL A 151 18.00 23.56 -40.18
C VAL A 151 16.95 23.25 -39.06
N VAL A 152 17.43 22.87 -37.89
CA VAL A 152 16.58 22.57 -36.74
C VAL A 152 17.03 23.46 -35.59
N SER A 153 16.09 24.06 -34.87
CA SER A 153 16.36 24.84 -33.65
C SER A 153 16.67 23.96 -32.45
N ARG A 154 17.46 24.46 -31.47
CA ARG A 154 17.65 23.80 -30.17
C ARG A 154 16.31 23.64 -29.45
N ARG A 155 16.11 22.50 -28.80
CA ARG A 155 14.97 22.31 -27.91
C ARG A 155 15.25 22.96 -26.58
N GLU A 156 14.28 23.70 -26.06
CA GLU A 156 14.36 24.24 -24.72
C GLU A 156 14.32 23.10 -23.68
N ILE A 157 15.28 23.10 -22.78
CA ILE A 157 15.35 22.13 -21.68
C ILE A 157 14.75 22.82 -20.47
N THR A 158 13.44 22.65 -20.30
CA THR A 158 12.68 23.21 -19.18
C THR A 158 12.86 22.34 -17.93
N GLU A 159 12.68 22.94 -16.75
CA GLU A 159 12.68 22.23 -15.46
C GLU A 159 11.65 21.08 -15.46
N GLN A 160 10.48 21.31 -16.06
CA GLN A 160 9.44 20.27 -16.21
C GLN A 160 9.97 19.03 -16.96
N ARG A 161 10.72 19.22 -18.07
CA ARG A 161 11.28 18.08 -18.83
C ARG A 161 12.37 17.35 -18.06
N ILE A 162 13.14 18.06 -17.25
CA ILE A 162 14.15 17.47 -16.36
C ILE A 162 13.43 16.65 -15.27
N ALA A 163 12.42 17.24 -14.63
CA ALA A 163 11.62 16.57 -13.61
C ALA A 163 10.90 15.32 -14.15
N ASP A 164 10.29 15.40 -15.33
CA ASP A 164 9.63 14.25 -15.97
C ASP A 164 10.63 13.12 -16.30
N ARG A 165 11.86 13.48 -16.71
CA ARG A 165 12.92 12.51 -16.96
C ARG A 165 13.45 11.91 -15.66
N ALA A 166 13.59 12.71 -14.59
CA ALA A 166 14.01 12.26 -13.28
C ALA A 166 12.93 11.38 -12.61
N LYS A 167 11.66 11.78 -12.70
CA LYS A 167 10.50 10.96 -12.28
C LYS A 167 10.47 9.59 -12.96
N ALA A 168 10.94 9.53 -14.21
CA ALA A 168 11.07 8.25 -14.92
C ALA A 168 12.17 7.35 -14.36
N LYS A 169 13.11 7.83 -13.56
CA LYS A 169 14.25 7.08 -13.00
C LYS A 169 14.11 6.79 -11.50
N LEU A 170 13.24 7.50 -10.79
CA LEU A 170 13.12 7.48 -9.33
C LEU A 170 11.74 7.06 -8.85
N ASN A 171 11.71 6.48 -7.67
CA ASN A 171 10.48 6.24 -6.93
C ASN A 171 9.90 7.58 -6.40
N GLU A 172 8.57 7.69 -6.29
CA GLU A 172 7.85 8.86 -5.76
C GLU A 172 8.35 9.31 -4.38
N ASN A 173 8.92 8.42 -3.59
CA ASN A 173 9.52 8.74 -2.28
C ASN A 173 10.63 9.77 -2.35
N PHE A 174 11.47 9.74 -3.39
CA PHE A 174 12.57 10.67 -3.57
C PHE A 174 12.06 12.06 -3.95
N ILE A 175 10.99 12.09 -4.75
CA ILE A 175 10.30 13.32 -5.15
C ILE A 175 9.66 13.96 -3.93
N ALA A 176 8.91 13.16 -3.16
CA ALA A 176 8.25 13.62 -1.93
C ALA A 176 9.26 14.13 -0.89
N ALA A 177 10.39 13.42 -0.73
CA ALA A 177 11.45 13.87 0.16
C ALA A 177 12.09 15.18 -0.31
N HIS A 178 12.36 15.33 -1.61
CA HIS A 178 12.88 16.56 -2.20
C HIS A 178 11.92 17.73 -1.97
N GLU A 179 10.62 17.54 -2.27
CA GLU A 179 9.62 18.59 -2.07
C GLU A 179 9.46 18.99 -0.61
N LEU A 180 9.54 18.03 0.34
CA LEU A 180 9.53 18.35 1.78
C LEU A 180 10.75 19.16 2.19
N VAL A 181 11.95 18.79 1.73
CA VAL A 181 13.19 19.50 2.04
C VAL A 181 13.18 20.90 1.40
N GLU A 182 12.79 21.01 0.12
CA GLU A 182 12.64 22.29 -0.58
C GLU A 182 11.62 23.21 0.10
N MET A 183 10.48 22.67 0.53
CA MET A 183 9.48 23.44 1.30
C MET A 183 10.06 23.96 2.61
N ALA A 184 10.79 23.13 3.36
CA ALA A 184 11.40 23.54 4.62
C ALA A 184 12.47 24.61 4.44
N GLU A 185 13.28 24.50 3.38
CA GLU A 185 14.29 25.52 3.02
C GLU A 185 13.65 26.83 2.57
N ARG A 186 12.61 26.77 1.74
CA ARG A 186 11.86 27.94 1.27
C ARG A 186 11.22 28.72 2.42
N GLU A 187 10.68 28.00 3.42
CA GLU A 187 10.09 28.62 4.61
C GLU A 187 11.13 29.08 5.64
N GLY A 188 12.41 28.82 5.40
CA GLY A 188 13.52 29.23 6.27
C GLY A 188 13.42 28.64 7.68
N LEU A 189 13.04 27.36 7.81
CA LEU A 189 12.85 26.72 9.11
C LEU A 189 14.18 26.51 9.84
N GLU A 190 14.24 26.87 11.12
CA GLU A 190 15.38 26.56 12.00
C GLU A 190 15.33 25.09 12.45
N LEU A 191 15.66 24.17 11.53
CA LEU A 191 15.49 22.72 11.72
C LEU A 191 16.19 22.19 12.98
N ASP A 192 17.37 22.70 13.32
CA ASP A 192 18.13 22.28 14.51
C ASP A 192 17.37 22.50 15.83
N LYS A 193 16.42 23.46 15.85
CA LYS A 193 15.61 23.77 17.03
C LYS A 193 14.25 23.09 17.03
N LEU A 194 13.76 22.69 15.85
CA LEU A 194 12.42 22.18 15.67
C LEU A 194 12.37 20.64 15.64
N LEU A 195 13.38 20.01 15.00
CA LEU A 195 13.41 18.56 14.88
C LEU A 195 13.64 17.89 16.24
N GLY A 196 12.75 16.96 16.58
CA GLY A 196 12.78 16.25 17.87
C GLY A 196 12.46 17.12 19.08
N ALA A 197 11.96 18.35 18.89
CA ALA A 197 11.49 19.20 19.97
C ALA A 197 10.24 18.64 20.63
N GLU A 198 9.93 19.10 21.87
CA GLU A 198 8.68 18.79 22.54
C GLU A 198 7.48 19.19 21.67
N PRO A 199 6.36 18.43 21.72
CA PRO A 199 5.19 18.71 20.90
C PRO A 199 4.64 20.11 21.11
N VAL A 200 4.31 20.80 20.04
CA VAL A 200 3.69 22.13 20.07
C VAL A 200 2.23 21.98 20.45
N VAL A 201 1.81 22.64 21.54
CA VAL A 201 0.42 22.60 22.03
C VAL A 201 -0.32 23.87 21.59
N ILE A 202 -1.39 23.69 20.82
CA ILE A 202 -2.27 24.74 20.35
C ILE A 202 -3.63 24.60 21.03
N LYS A 203 -4.06 25.64 21.78
CA LYS A 203 -5.39 25.68 22.39
C LYS A 203 -6.35 26.55 21.58
N ALA A 204 -7.61 26.14 21.49
CA ALA A 204 -8.67 26.90 20.85
C ALA A 204 -9.98 26.77 21.65
N LYS A 205 -10.94 27.66 21.37
CA LYS A 205 -12.25 27.63 22.02
C LYS A 205 -13.17 26.53 21.48
N ASP A 206 -13.02 26.20 20.20
CA ASP A 206 -13.83 25.26 19.47
C ASP A 206 -12.99 24.63 18.31
N PRO A 207 -13.47 23.54 17.69
CA PRO A 207 -12.75 22.87 16.59
C PRO A 207 -12.53 23.75 15.35
N VAL A 208 -13.45 24.67 15.03
CA VAL A 208 -13.33 25.56 13.88
C VAL A 208 -12.19 26.58 14.11
N ALA A 209 -12.14 27.17 15.30
CA ALA A 209 -11.03 28.06 15.68
C ALA A 209 -9.70 27.31 15.76
N LEU A 210 -9.71 26.01 16.09
CA LEU A 210 -8.52 25.16 16.07
C LEU A 210 -8.03 24.92 14.63
N SER A 211 -8.94 24.63 13.71
CA SER A 211 -8.63 24.42 12.28
C SER A 211 -7.85 25.59 11.69
N GLY A 212 -8.30 26.84 11.93
CA GLY A 212 -7.61 28.03 11.45
C GLY A 212 -6.17 28.16 11.96
N LYS A 213 -5.88 27.68 13.18
CA LYS A 213 -4.51 27.65 13.71
C LYS A 213 -3.70 26.46 13.19
N LEU A 214 -4.36 25.34 12.91
CA LEU A 214 -3.72 24.16 12.38
C LEU A 214 -3.27 24.31 10.93
N GLU A 215 -3.88 25.25 10.18
CA GLU A 215 -3.51 25.50 8.77
C GLU A 215 -2.02 25.80 8.60
N GLU A 216 -1.37 26.44 9.58
CA GLU A 216 0.06 26.75 9.56
C GLU A 216 0.94 25.49 9.70
N TYR A 217 0.41 24.40 10.27
CA TYR A 217 1.15 23.17 10.58
C TYR A 217 0.79 21.99 9.66
N VAL A 218 -0.46 21.89 9.23
CA VAL A 218 -0.93 20.74 8.43
C VAL A 218 -1.68 21.16 7.18
N GLY A 219 -1.81 22.46 6.91
CA GLY A 219 -2.39 23.00 5.69
C GLY A 219 -1.49 22.76 4.47
N ALA A 220 -2.06 22.80 3.27
CA ALA A 220 -1.33 22.56 2.01
C ALA A 220 -0.14 23.52 1.81
N HIS A 221 -0.21 24.72 2.38
CA HIS A 221 0.83 25.76 2.30
C HIS A 221 1.28 26.23 3.70
N GLY A 222 1.06 25.40 4.71
CA GLY A 222 1.45 25.73 6.08
C GLY A 222 2.97 25.74 6.25
N LYS A 223 3.48 26.75 6.95
CA LYS A 223 4.91 26.96 7.16
C LYS A 223 5.62 25.73 7.73
N TYR A 224 5.00 25.05 8.72
CA TYR A 224 5.60 23.91 9.41
C TYR A 224 5.20 22.55 8.80
N THR A 225 4.29 22.54 7.83
CA THR A 225 3.78 21.29 7.20
C THR A 225 4.87 20.30 6.78
N PRO A 226 6.02 20.73 6.20
CA PRO A 226 7.05 19.79 5.76
C PRO A 226 7.70 19.00 6.90
N ILE A 227 7.71 19.53 8.12
CA ILE A 227 8.38 18.89 9.26
C ILE A 227 7.42 18.23 10.25
N VAL A 228 6.10 18.33 10.04
CA VAL A 228 5.11 17.69 10.94
C VAL A 228 5.09 16.18 10.71
N CYS A 229 5.30 15.45 11.79
CA CYS A 229 5.28 14.00 11.84
C CYS A 229 3.88 13.46 12.16
N SER A 230 3.27 13.99 13.24
CA SER A 230 1.94 13.61 13.69
C SER A 230 1.22 14.78 14.36
N THR A 231 -0.12 14.68 14.40
CA THR A 231 -0.97 15.68 15.05
C THR A 231 -1.99 14.93 15.91
N ALA A 232 -2.09 15.28 17.20
CA ALA A 232 -3.14 14.80 18.08
C ALA A 232 -4.15 15.92 18.35
N ILE A 233 -5.39 15.75 17.90
CA ILE A 233 -6.50 16.70 18.07
C ILE A 233 -7.38 16.21 19.21
N TYR A 234 -7.59 17.06 20.19
CA TYR A 234 -8.45 16.79 21.34
C TYR A 234 -9.69 17.68 21.26
N ILE A 235 -10.86 17.06 21.32
CA ILE A 235 -12.15 17.75 21.24
C ILE A 235 -13.08 17.31 22.36
N ASN A 236 -13.97 18.22 22.77
CA ASN A 236 -15.00 17.92 23.76
C ASN A 236 -16.22 17.27 23.10
N ASP A 237 -16.03 16.07 22.57
CA ASP A 237 -17.10 15.24 22.02
C ASP A 237 -17.22 13.93 22.83
N PRO A 238 -18.25 13.79 23.68
CA PRO A 238 -18.43 12.60 24.49
C PRO A 238 -18.55 11.29 23.71
N ARG A 239 -18.85 11.36 22.40
CA ARG A 239 -18.88 10.19 21.52
C ARG A 239 -17.52 9.50 21.45
N LEU A 240 -16.42 10.29 21.53
CA LEU A 240 -15.05 9.78 21.51
C LEU A 240 -14.56 9.24 22.88
N ASP A 241 -15.37 9.35 23.94
CA ASP A 241 -14.93 8.84 25.24
C ASP A 241 -14.70 7.33 25.19
N GLY A 242 -13.47 6.94 25.53
CA GLY A 242 -13.04 5.55 25.56
C GLY A 242 -12.41 5.03 24.28
N TYR A 243 -12.39 5.78 23.18
CA TYR A 243 -11.64 5.42 21.97
C TYR A 243 -10.99 6.63 21.30
N GLU A 244 -10.08 6.36 20.40
CA GLU A 244 -9.45 7.35 19.52
C GLU A 244 -9.70 6.98 18.06
N ILE A 245 -9.83 7.97 17.21
CA ILE A 245 -9.83 7.77 15.75
C ILE A 245 -8.51 8.24 15.18
N ILE A 246 -7.93 7.44 14.30
CA ILE A 246 -6.64 7.70 13.67
C ILE A 246 -6.88 7.86 12.16
N ASP A 247 -6.73 9.09 11.65
CA ASP A 247 -6.68 9.34 10.21
C ASP A 247 -5.28 8.97 9.71
N THR A 248 -5.22 7.95 8.86
CA THR A 248 -3.95 7.50 8.29
C THR A 248 -3.71 8.17 6.94
N PRO A 249 -2.45 8.54 6.62
CA PRO A 249 -2.06 8.83 5.24
C PRO A 249 -2.59 7.74 4.29
N GLY A 250 -2.90 8.10 3.05
CA GLY A 250 -3.36 7.12 2.06
C GLY A 250 -2.40 5.92 2.00
N THR A 251 -2.92 4.73 1.78
CA THR A 251 -2.11 3.49 1.75
C THR A 251 -0.99 3.52 0.73
N ASN A 252 -1.09 4.41 -0.25
CA ASN A 252 -0.10 4.69 -1.28
C ASN A 252 0.60 6.04 -1.06
N ASP A 253 0.81 6.45 0.20
CA ASP A 253 1.57 7.67 0.49
C ASP A 253 3.04 7.47 0.07
N PRO A 254 3.58 8.33 -0.81
CA PRO A 254 4.93 8.17 -1.33
C PRO A 254 6.03 8.41 -0.29
N VAL A 255 5.71 8.90 0.91
CA VAL A 255 6.70 9.14 1.97
C VAL A 255 6.94 7.86 2.77
N ILE A 256 8.09 7.19 2.56
CA ILE A 256 8.45 5.90 3.18
C ILE A 256 8.31 5.92 4.70
N SER A 257 8.80 6.96 5.37
CA SER A 257 8.73 7.05 6.83
C SER A 257 7.28 7.13 7.33
N ARG A 258 6.39 7.82 6.59
CA ARG A 258 4.96 7.87 6.91
C ARG A 258 4.31 6.52 6.69
N GLY A 259 4.59 5.83 5.59
CA GLY A 259 4.11 4.48 5.32
C GLY A 259 4.58 3.45 6.36
N GLN A 260 5.82 3.51 6.80
CA GLN A 260 6.34 2.66 7.87
C GLN A 260 5.69 2.98 9.22
N ARG A 261 5.50 4.25 9.57
CA ARG A 261 4.79 4.66 10.79
C ARG A 261 3.31 4.25 10.74
N THR A 262 2.65 4.41 9.60
CA THR A 262 1.28 3.91 9.40
C THR A 262 1.22 2.40 9.64
N LYS A 263 2.14 1.61 9.09
CA LYS A 263 2.24 0.16 9.36
C LYS A 263 2.50 -0.15 10.84
N GLN A 264 3.34 0.63 11.52
CA GLN A 264 3.59 0.47 12.95
C GLN A 264 2.35 0.81 13.79
N HIS A 265 1.60 1.85 13.42
CA HIS A 265 0.35 2.21 14.09
C HIS A 265 -0.77 1.20 13.83
N LEU A 266 -0.87 0.67 12.61
CA LEU A 266 -1.81 -0.41 12.29
C LEU A 266 -1.60 -1.66 13.17
N LYS A 267 -0.36 -1.95 13.58
CA LYS A 267 -0.08 -3.01 14.56
C LYS A 267 -0.67 -2.73 15.94
N LYS A 268 -0.92 -1.48 16.28
CA LYS A 268 -1.52 -1.06 17.54
C LYS A 268 -3.04 -0.85 17.43
N THR A 269 -3.56 -0.81 16.21
CA THR A 269 -4.99 -0.61 15.91
C THR A 269 -5.81 -1.82 16.34
N ASP A 270 -6.98 -1.57 16.88
CA ASP A 270 -7.93 -2.59 17.30
C ASP A 270 -9.01 -2.83 16.24
N VAL A 271 -9.50 -1.75 15.61
CA VAL A 271 -10.56 -1.76 14.61
C VAL A 271 -10.16 -0.91 13.42
N VAL A 272 -10.46 -1.35 12.22
CA VAL A 272 -10.18 -0.61 10.99
C VAL A 272 -11.47 -0.21 10.28
N LEU A 273 -11.63 1.08 10.00
CA LEU A 273 -12.60 1.60 9.05
C LEU A 273 -11.94 1.59 7.66
N ALA A 274 -12.20 0.56 6.89
CA ALA A 274 -11.64 0.44 5.55
C ALA A 274 -12.56 1.12 4.53
N MET A 275 -12.03 2.14 3.84
CA MET A 275 -12.80 3.02 2.98
C MET A 275 -12.37 2.93 1.52
N SER A 276 -13.31 2.70 0.63
CA SER A 276 -13.11 2.68 -0.82
C SER A 276 -14.28 3.36 -1.52
N ASN A 277 -14.09 3.84 -2.76
CA ASN A 277 -15.13 4.48 -3.54
C ASN A 277 -16.21 3.46 -3.94
N ALA A 278 -17.47 3.83 -3.85
CA ALA A 278 -18.59 2.95 -4.18
C ALA A 278 -18.58 2.47 -5.64
N SER A 279 -18.12 3.32 -6.59
CA SER A 279 -18.02 2.98 -8.01
C SER A 279 -17.02 1.86 -8.34
N ASN A 280 -15.97 1.75 -7.55
CA ASN A 280 -14.94 0.70 -7.69
C ASN A 280 -14.56 0.12 -6.33
N PHE A 281 -15.56 -0.38 -5.63
CA PHE A 281 -15.46 -0.77 -4.23
C PHE A 281 -14.51 -1.93 -4.02
N PHE A 282 -13.46 -1.70 -3.27
CA PHE A 282 -12.37 -2.62 -2.96
C PHE A 282 -11.82 -3.33 -4.19
N ASN A 283 -11.02 -2.63 -4.96
CA ASN A 283 -10.24 -3.25 -6.01
C ASN A 283 -9.16 -4.19 -5.43
N GLN A 284 -8.36 -4.81 -6.28
CA GLN A 284 -7.41 -5.85 -5.86
C GLN A 284 -6.40 -5.35 -4.82
N SER A 285 -5.86 -4.13 -4.96
CA SER A 285 -4.90 -3.59 -3.99
C SER A 285 -5.53 -3.24 -2.64
N ASP A 286 -6.80 -2.78 -2.63
CA ASP A 286 -7.55 -2.59 -1.40
C ASP A 286 -7.80 -3.92 -0.68
N LEU A 287 -8.12 -4.97 -1.44
CA LEU A 287 -8.32 -6.32 -0.89
C LEU A 287 -7.01 -6.93 -0.36
N GLU A 288 -5.88 -6.66 -0.99
CA GLU A 288 -4.57 -7.08 -0.48
C GLU A 288 -4.23 -6.40 0.85
N LEU A 289 -4.53 -5.11 0.99
CA LEU A 289 -4.41 -4.42 2.28
C LEU A 289 -5.22 -5.13 3.36
N LEU A 290 -6.49 -5.44 3.08
CA LEU A 290 -7.39 -6.09 4.03
C LEU A 290 -6.95 -7.53 4.36
N SER A 291 -6.50 -8.28 3.37
CA SER A 291 -6.27 -9.72 3.50
C SER A 291 -4.86 -10.09 3.96
N GLN A 292 -3.86 -9.30 3.62
CA GLN A 292 -2.47 -9.61 3.90
C GLN A 292 -1.86 -8.70 4.98
N ASN A 293 -2.06 -7.39 4.87
CA ASN A 293 -1.37 -6.44 5.74
C ASN A 293 -2.05 -6.31 7.11
N LEU A 294 -3.38 -6.20 7.16
CA LEU A 294 -4.09 -5.99 8.41
C LEU A 294 -4.10 -7.22 9.34
N PRO A 295 -4.33 -8.46 8.86
CA PRO A 295 -4.21 -9.64 9.71
C PRO A 295 -2.81 -9.85 10.28
N GLN A 296 -1.75 -9.52 9.52
CA GLN A 296 -0.37 -9.54 10.03
C GLN A 296 -0.14 -8.52 11.15
N CYS A 297 -0.94 -7.45 11.19
CA CYS A 297 -0.94 -6.47 12.28
C CYS A 297 -1.83 -6.89 13.46
N GLY A 298 -2.51 -8.04 13.39
CA GLY A 298 -3.40 -8.54 14.45
C GLY A 298 -4.80 -7.92 14.44
N VAL A 299 -5.16 -7.18 13.39
CA VAL A 299 -6.50 -6.58 13.21
C VAL A 299 -7.45 -7.63 12.65
N LYS A 300 -8.60 -7.83 13.30
CA LYS A 300 -9.65 -8.75 12.87
C LYS A 300 -11.02 -8.08 12.73
N ASP A 301 -11.19 -6.90 13.32
CA ASP A 301 -12.45 -6.17 13.29
C ASP A 301 -12.38 -5.05 12.23
N PHE A 302 -13.27 -5.13 11.24
CA PHE A 302 -13.33 -4.19 10.13
C PHE A 302 -14.73 -3.68 9.91
N LEU A 303 -14.84 -2.39 9.60
CA LEU A 303 -16.02 -1.79 9.01
C LEU A 303 -15.70 -1.35 7.59
N LEU A 304 -16.45 -1.85 6.62
CA LEU A 304 -16.25 -1.52 5.21
C LEU A 304 -17.15 -0.35 4.83
N LEU A 305 -16.55 0.74 4.35
CA LEU A 305 -17.26 1.97 4.00
C LEU A 305 -17.13 2.25 2.50
N ALA A 306 -18.27 2.26 1.80
CA ALA A 306 -18.35 2.64 0.38
C ALA A 306 -18.67 4.15 0.29
N SER A 307 -17.64 4.95 0.04
CA SER A 307 -17.72 6.41 -0.05
C SER A 307 -18.17 6.88 -1.44
N GLN A 308 -18.50 8.18 -1.55
CA GLN A 308 -18.96 8.80 -2.80
C GLN A 308 -20.15 8.05 -3.42
N PHE A 309 -20.99 7.54 -2.55
CA PHE A 309 -22.15 6.74 -2.91
C PHE A 309 -23.16 7.52 -3.77
N ASP A 310 -23.29 8.81 -3.53
CA ASP A 310 -24.08 9.76 -4.31
C ASP A 310 -23.70 9.77 -5.80
N LEU A 311 -22.41 9.78 -6.10
CA LEU A 311 -21.92 9.75 -7.49
C LEU A 311 -22.31 8.43 -8.17
N THR A 312 -22.15 7.31 -7.46
CA THR A 312 -22.48 6.00 -8.01
C THR A 312 -24.00 5.84 -8.25
N VAL A 313 -24.84 6.43 -7.38
CA VAL A 313 -26.30 6.47 -7.61
C VAL A 313 -26.63 7.30 -8.85
N SER A 314 -25.95 8.43 -9.04
CA SER A 314 -26.11 9.27 -10.23
C SER A 314 -25.74 8.51 -11.52
N GLU A 315 -24.61 7.84 -11.53
CA GLU A 315 -24.16 7.02 -12.67
C GLU A 315 -25.12 5.86 -12.98
N HIS A 316 -25.78 5.33 -11.96
CA HIS A 316 -26.73 4.22 -12.10
C HIS A 316 -28.15 4.65 -12.50
N GLU A 317 -28.46 5.95 -12.49
CA GLU A 317 -29.82 6.50 -12.76
C GLU A 317 -30.39 5.99 -14.07
N ASN A 318 -29.61 5.94 -15.12
CA ASN A 318 -30.02 5.48 -16.44
C ASN A 318 -30.53 4.03 -16.50
N LYS A 319 -30.18 3.20 -15.51
CA LYS A 319 -30.62 1.80 -15.39
C LYS A 319 -31.91 1.66 -14.61
N ILE A 320 -32.43 2.75 -14.00
CA ILE A 320 -33.66 2.74 -13.22
C ILE A 320 -34.85 3.03 -14.15
N PRO A 321 -35.93 2.24 -14.06
CA PRO A 321 -37.12 2.44 -14.89
C PRO A 321 -37.67 3.87 -14.75
N ARG A 322 -37.84 4.55 -15.88
CA ARG A 322 -38.31 5.97 -15.94
C ARG A 322 -39.78 6.16 -15.63
N ASP A 323 -40.58 5.12 -15.68
CA ASP A 323 -42.00 5.10 -15.33
C ASP A 323 -42.27 5.21 -13.83
N LEU A 324 -41.23 5.01 -13.00
CA LEU A 324 -41.36 5.18 -11.56
C LEU A 324 -41.37 6.67 -11.15
N PRO A 325 -42.17 7.05 -10.14
CA PRO A 325 -42.09 8.37 -9.54
C PRO A 325 -40.68 8.69 -9.01
N PRO A 326 -40.23 9.97 -9.04
CA PRO A 326 -38.84 10.34 -8.66
C PRO A 326 -38.39 9.83 -7.30
N ASN A 327 -39.25 9.86 -6.27
CA ASN A 327 -38.94 9.33 -4.94
C ASN A 327 -38.72 7.80 -4.95
N LYS A 328 -39.47 7.05 -5.74
CA LYS A 328 -39.30 5.61 -5.91
C LYS A 328 -38.06 5.29 -6.73
N ARG A 329 -37.70 6.12 -7.69
CA ARG A 329 -36.47 6.03 -8.47
C ARG A 329 -35.25 6.22 -7.57
N LEU A 330 -35.25 7.22 -6.70
CA LEU A 330 -34.19 7.44 -5.73
C LEU A 330 -34.02 6.22 -4.80
N ALA A 331 -35.13 5.74 -4.21
CA ALA A 331 -35.10 4.57 -3.33
C ALA A 331 -34.61 3.31 -4.05
N LYS A 332 -35.03 3.11 -5.32
CA LYS A 332 -34.53 1.98 -6.11
C LYS A 332 -33.06 2.12 -6.45
N GLY A 333 -32.61 3.28 -6.92
CA GLY A 333 -31.19 3.55 -7.19
C GLY A 333 -30.32 3.29 -5.98
N PHE A 334 -30.80 3.70 -4.81
CA PHE A 334 -30.13 3.44 -3.55
C PHE A 334 -29.96 1.93 -3.27
N ILE A 335 -31.04 1.15 -3.40
CA ILE A 335 -31.04 -0.30 -3.15
C ILE A 335 -30.17 -1.01 -4.18
N ASP A 336 -30.31 -0.66 -5.45
CA ASP A 336 -29.60 -1.29 -6.56
C ASP A 336 -28.07 -1.05 -6.42
N VAL A 337 -27.65 0.18 -6.10
CA VAL A 337 -26.22 0.48 -5.91
C VAL A 337 -25.68 -0.16 -4.65
N GLN A 338 -26.43 -0.19 -3.54
CA GLN A 338 -25.99 -0.91 -2.33
C GLN A 338 -25.77 -2.40 -2.63
N LYS A 339 -26.67 -3.01 -3.39
CA LYS A 339 -26.52 -4.40 -3.81
C LYS A 339 -25.32 -4.58 -4.75
N LEU A 340 -25.15 -3.70 -5.73
CA LEU A 340 -24.02 -3.71 -6.66
C LEU A 340 -22.67 -3.66 -5.91
N VAL A 341 -22.55 -2.75 -4.94
CA VAL A 341 -21.34 -2.62 -4.10
C VAL A 341 -21.05 -3.91 -3.35
N GLN A 342 -22.07 -4.50 -2.73
CA GLN A 342 -21.92 -5.74 -1.96
C GLN A 342 -21.58 -6.95 -2.84
N ASP A 343 -22.30 -7.10 -3.97
CA ASP A 343 -22.09 -8.21 -4.91
C ASP A 343 -20.69 -8.12 -5.54
N SER A 344 -20.29 -6.92 -6.01
CA SER A 344 -18.96 -6.70 -6.58
C SER A 344 -17.83 -7.01 -5.60
N PHE A 345 -18.01 -6.68 -4.32
CA PHE A 345 -17.05 -7.00 -3.28
C PHE A 345 -16.97 -8.52 -3.06
N HIS A 346 -18.10 -9.21 -2.94
CA HIS A 346 -18.15 -10.66 -2.77
C HIS A 346 -17.48 -11.40 -3.93
N ASP A 347 -17.83 -11.04 -5.18
CA ASP A 347 -17.26 -11.65 -6.37
C ASP A 347 -15.74 -11.53 -6.40
N ARG A 348 -15.19 -10.36 -6.05
CA ARG A 348 -13.74 -10.13 -6.00
C ARG A 348 -13.08 -10.94 -4.89
N VAL A 349 -13.65 -10.94 -3.69
CA VAL A 349 -13.14 -11.74 -2.56
C VAL A 349 -13.13 -13.22 -2.90
N GLU A 350 -14.22 -13.75 -3.51
CA GLU A 350 -14.27 -15.13 -3.96
C GLU A 350 -13.22 -15.45 -5.03
N GLN A 351 -13.02 -14.55 -5.99
CA GLN A 351 -12.02 -14.73 -7.04
C GLN A 351 -10.61 -14.88 -6.44
N ILE A 352 -10.25 -14.00 -5.51
CA ILE A 352 -8.94 -14.04 -4.86
C ILE A 352 -8.82 -15.26 -3.94
N ALA A 353 -9.89 -15.60 -3.21
CA ALA A 353 -9.91 -16.82 -2.37
C ALA A 353 -9.68 -18.10 -3.20
N ARG A 354 -10.32 -18.21 -4.35
CA ARG A 354 -10.10 -19.34 -5.28
C ARG A 354 -8.66 -19.39 -5.81
N GLN A 355 -8.08 -18.25 -6.16
CA GLN A 355 -6.67 -18.17 -6.59
C GLN A 355 -5.71 -18.56 -5.46
N ALA A 356 -5.96 -18.11 -4.23
CA ALA A 356 -5.14 -18.47 -3.07
C ALA A 356 -5.17 -19.96 -2.76
N VAL A 357 -6.34 -20.61 -2.87
CA VAL A 357 -6.49 -22.07 -2.69
C VAL A 357 -5.74 -22.85 -3.78
N GLN A 358 -5.79 -22.41 -5.03
CA GLN A 358 -5.07 -23.04 -6.14
C GLN A 358 -3.54 -22.98 -5.97
N GLN A 359 -3.03 -21.94 -5.35
CA GLN A 359 -1.58 -21.75 -5.10
C GLN A 359 -1.05 -22.52 -3.86
N LYS A 360 -1.86 -23.38 -3.23
CA LYS A 360 -1.51 -24.18 -2.02
C LYS A 360 -1.02 -23.38 -0.79
N ASN A 361 -1.08 -22.05 -0.81
CA ASN A 361 -0.60 -21.18 0.27
C ASN A 361 -1.73 -20.43 1.00
N GLY A 362 -2.99 -20.71 0.69
CA GLY A 362 -4.12 -19.92 1.15
C GLY A 362 -4.88 -20.56 2.31
N ASP A 363 -4.88 -19.89 3.45
CA ASP A 363 -5.78 -20.13 4.56
C ASP A 363 -7.17 -19.60 4.17
N SER A 364 -8.08 -20.50 3.81
CA SER A 364 -9.44 -20.15 3.36
C SER A 364 -10.26 -19.44 4.45
N GLU A 365 -9.91 -19.59 5.73
CA GLU A 365 -10.60 -18.94 6.85
C GLU A 365 -10.45 -17.40 6.81
N LYS A 366 -9.32 -16.90 6.30
CA LYS A 366 -9.10 -15.45 6.17
C LYS A 366 -10.08 -14.77 5.22
N TRP A 367 -10.51 -15.48 4.19
CA TRP A 367 -11.42 -14.95 3.18
C TRP A 367 -12.89 -15.12 3.55
N ASN A 368 -13.23 -16.19 4.26
CA ASN A 368 -14.59 -16.45 4.71
C ASN A 368 -15.14 -15.33 5.60
N PHE A 369 -14.29 -14.74 6.43
CA PHE A 369 -14.67 -13.61 7.26
C PHE A 369 -15.03 -12.37 6.42
N LEU A 370 -14.27 -12.07 5.33
CA LEU A 370 -14.58 -10.94 4.44
C LEU A 370 -15.91 -11.14 3.70
N LEU A 371 -16.24 -12.36 3.34
CA LEU A 371 -17.53 -12.70 2.67
C LEU A 371 -18.75 -12.44 3.57
N THR A 372 -18.58 -12.45 4.88
CA THR A 372 -19.67 -12.18 5.83
C THR A 372 -19.80 -10.71 6.19
N THR A 373 -18.80 -9.87 5.83
CA THR A 373 -18.77 -8.45 6.17
C THR A 373 -19.65 -7.64 5.24
N LYS A 374 -20.47 -6.75 5.82
CA LYS A 374 -21.36 -5.88 5.06
C LYS A 374 -20.72 -4.51 4.82
N ALA A 375 -20.89 -3.99 3.60
CA ALA A 375 -20.48 -2.63 3.27
C ALA A 375 -21.56 -1.61 3.67
N ILE A 376 -21.12 -0.50 4.25
CA ILE A 376 -21.97 0.66 4.54
C ILE A 376 -21.69 1.71 3.47
N CYS A 377 -22.68 1.98 2.63
CA CYS A 377 -22.60 3.07 1.66
C CYS A 377 -22.81 4.41 2.36
N VAL A 378 -21.93 5.39 2.11
CA VAL A 378 -21.96 6.69 2.77
C VAL A 378 -21.73 7.84 1.80
N SER A 379 -22.40 8.97 2.05
CA SER A 379 -22.14 10.24 1.37
C SER A 379 -21.88 11.34 2.41
N SER A 380 -20.62 11.68 2.59
CA SER A 380 -20.24 12.79 3.47
C SER A 380 -20.76 14.13 2.96
N MET A 381 -20.83 14.32 1.63
CA MET A 381 -21.36 15.55 1.04
C MET A 381 -22.84 15.73 1.34
N ALA A 382 -23.65 14.67 1.26
CA ALA A 382 -25.06 14.74 1.62
C ALA A 382 -25.26 15.19 3.09
N PHE A 383 -24.42 14.68 3.99
CA PHE A 383 -24.46 15.08 5.39
C PHE A 383 -24.09 16.54 5.58
N ILE A 384 -23.00 16.99 4.95
CA ILE A 384 -22.54 18.39 5.03
C ILE A 384 -23.65 19.33 4.55
N LEU A 385 -24.26 19.04 3.40
CA LEU A 385 -25.37 19.83 2.86
C LEU A 385 -26.59 19.84 3.80
N ALA A 386 -26.89 18.73 4.46
CA ALA A 386 -27.97 18.67 5.42
C ALA A 386 -27.67 19.51 6.69
N ARG A 387 -26.44 19.49 7.16
CA ARG A 387 -26.02 20.25 8.37
C ARG A 387 -25.95 21.74 8.10
N HIS A 388 -25.45 22.14 6.95
CA HIS A 388 -25.29 23.55 6.56
C HIS A 388 -26.53 24.12 5.83
N TRP A 389 -27.65 23.39 5.82
CA TRP A 389 -28.84 23.70 5.04
C TRP A 389 -29.29 25.16 5.09
N ASP A 390 -29.23 25.78 6.27
CA ASP A 390 -29.66 27.16 6.47
C ASP A 390 -28.59 28.21 6.08
N ASN A 391 -27.32 27.79 5.90
CA ASN A 391 -26.17 28.68 5.64
C ASN A 391 -25.19 28.06 4.63
N LEU A 392 -25.71 27.54 3.50
CA LEU A 392 -24.89 26.96 2.44
C LEU A 392 -23.93 28.00 1.82
N THR A 393 -22.67 27.65 1.72
CA THR A 393 -21.68 28.39 0.91
C THR A 393 -22.00 28.28 -0.58
N ASP A 394 -21.42 29.11 -1.42
CA ASP A 394 -21.70 29.07 -2.86
C ASP A 394 -21.28 27.73 -3.49
N LYS A 395 -20.17 27.15 -3.06
CA LYS A 395 -19.72 25.80 -3.46
C LYS A 395 -20.71 24.71 -3.02
N GLU A 396 -21.27 24.83 -1.83
CA GLU A 396 -22.28 23.88 -1.33
C GLU A 396 -23.62 24.02 -2.07
N LYS A 397 -24.01 25.24 -2.48
CA LYS A 397 -25.16 25.44 -3.36
C LYS A 397 -24.97 24.76 -4.72
N GLU A 398 -23.77 24.85 -5.30
CA GLU A 398 -23.44 24.12 -6.53
C GLU A 398 -23.54 22.60 -6.32
N ASN A 399 -23.01 22.09 -5.20
CA ASN A 399 -23.13 20.68 -4.88
C ASN A 399 -24.58 20.25 -4.66
N LEU A 400 -25.39 21.05 -3.97
CA LEU A 400 -26.82 20.78 -3.82
C LEU A 400 -27.55 20.75 -5.18
N ALA A 401 -27.19 21.65 -6.10
CA ALA A 401 -27.71 21.61 -7.46
C ALA A 401 -27.39 20.28 -8.16
N ARG A 402 -26.15 19.81 -8.06
CA ARG A 402 -25.75 18.48 -8.58
C ARG A 402 -26.49 17.33 -7.91
N PHE A 403 -26.76 17.41 -6.59
CA PHE A 403 -27.61 16.42 -5.91
C PHE A 403 -29.01 16.36 -6.49
N ASN A 404 -29.59 17.51 -6.81
CA ASN A 404 -30.93 17.59 -7.44
C ASN A 404 -30.95 17.07 -8.90
N GLU A 405 -29.79 16.87 -9.51
CA GLU A 405 -29.65 16.26 -10.84
C GLU A 405 -29.50 14.72 -10.76
N ILE A 406 -29.18 14.13 -9.59
CA ILE A 406 -29.02 12.69 -9.42
C ILE A 406 -30.24 11.91 -9.91
N ILE A 407 -31.42 12.36 -9.55
CA ILE A 407 -32.70 11.79 -10.06
C ILE A 407 -33.54 12.92 -10.68
N PRO A 408 -33.71 12.96 -12.00
CA PRO A 408 -34.51 13.97 -12.66
C PRO A 408 -35.91 14.08 -12.06
N GLY A 409 -36.29 15.30 -11.66
CA GLY A 409 -37.57 15.58 -11.04
C GLY A 409 -37.69 15.31 -9.55
N TYR A 410 -36.58 14.93 -8.88
CA TYR A 410 -36.50 14.85 -7.44
C TYR A 410 -35.72 16.03 -6.88
N THR A 411 -36.20 16.61 -5.81
CA THR A 411 -35.51 17.69 -5.09
C THR A 411 -35.24 17.23 -3.67
N PHE A 412 -33.99 17.26 -3.29
CA PHE A 412 -33.59 16.89 -1.94
C PHE A 412 -33.95 18.01 -0.96
N ASP A 413 -34.44 17.61 0.19
CA ASP A 413 -34.58 18.46 1.37
C ASP A 413 -33.56 18.05 2.44
N ARG A 414 -33.49 18.81 3.54
CA ARG A 414 -32.57 18.57 4.64
C ARG A 414 -32.65 17.13 5.17
N LYS A 415 -33.88 16.65 5.39
CA LYS A 415 -34.14 15.34 5.96
C LYS A 415 -33.71 14.21 5.02
N THR A 416 -34.03 14.32 3.77
CA THR A 416 -33.67 13.32 2.75
C THR A 416 -32.18 13.29 2.49
N LEU A 417 -31.47 14.42 2.56
CA LEU A 417 -30.00 14.45 2.50
C LEU A 417 -29.39 13.77 3.73
N GLU A 418 -29.91 14.03 4.94
CA GLU A 418 -29.43 13.39 6.17
C GLU A 418 -29.63 11.87 6.12
N GLU A 419 -30.79 11.39 5.70
CA GLU A 419 -31.08 9.96 5.52
C GLU A 419 -30.21 9.35 4.42
N PHE A 420 -30.01 10.05 3.30
CA PHE A 420 -29.19 9.61 2.17
C PHE A 420 -27.69 9.51 2.55
N SER A 421 -27.22 10.36 3.46
CA SER A 421 -25.84 10.35 3.93
C SER A 421 -25.42 9.04 4.59
N ARG A 422 -26.34 8.39 5.30
CA ARG A 422 -26.17 7.16 6.10
C ARG A 422 -25.10 7.24 7.18
N LEU A 423 -24.64 8.40 7.57
CA LEU A 423 -23.67 8.53 8.66
C LEU A 423 -24.19 7.98 9.99
N HIS A 424 -25.52 8.02 10.21
CA HIS A 424 -26.14 7.39 11.40
C HIS A 424 -25.79 5.90 11.50
N LYS A 425 -25.66 5.18 10.37
CA LYS A 425 -25.25 3.76 10.38
C LYS A 425 -23.80 3.59 10.82
N VAL A 426 -22.92 4.52 10.45
CA VAL A 426 -21.54 4.49 10.92
C VAL A 426 -21.48 4.74 12.42
N HIS A 427 -22.27 5.69 12.95
CA HIS A 427 -22.37 5.92 14.39
C HIS A 427 -22.91 4.70 15.13
N GLU A 428 -23.99 4.06 14.64
CA GLU A 428 -24.52 2.83 15.22
C GLU A 428 -23.44 1.73 15.33
N GLU A 429 -22.64 1.53 14.29
CA GLU A 429 -21.57 0.52 14.29
C GLU A 429 -20.42 0.92 15.24
N LEU A 430 -20.06 2.20 15.30
CA LEU A 430 -19.07 2.69 16.27
C LEU A 430 -19.54 2.52 17.72
N ASP A 431 -20.82 2.72 17.99
CA ASP A 431 -21.41 2.48 19.32
C ASP A 431 -21.35 0.98 19.67
N ILE A 432 -21.61 0.09 18.71
CA ILE A 432 -21.46 -1.37 18.90
C ILE A 432 -19.99 -1.71 19.20
N VAL A 433 -19.05 -1.16 18.45
CA VAL A 433 -17.61 -1.33 18.67
C VAL A 433 -17.21 -0.82 20.07
N LYS A 434 -17.69 0.36 20.47
CA LYS A 434 -17.46 0.94 21.80
C LYS A 434 -17.99 0.03 22.91
N SER A 435 -19.20 -0.52 22.74
CA SER A 435 -19.81 -1.42 23.72
C SER A 435 -19.00 -2.72 23.90
N LYS A 436 -18.31 -3.18 22.86
CA LYS A 436 -17.48 -4.38 22.85
C LYS A 436 -15.99 -4.10 23.17
N LYS A 437 -15.63 -2.86 23.51
CA LYS A 437 -14.23 -2.45 23.73
C LYS A 437 -13.42 -3.46 24.56
N MET A 438 -13.91 -3.81 25.73
CA MET A 438 -13.20 -4.73 26.63
C MET A 438 -13.05 -6.14 26.04
N GLN A 439 -14.05 -6.60 25.30
CA GLN A 439 -14.01 -7.88 24.61
C GLN A 439 -12.99 -7.85 23.46
N ILE A 440 -13.01 -6.80 22.65
CA ILE A 440 -12.09 -6.63 21.51
C ILE A 440 -10.63 -6.58 22.01
N ILE A 441 -10.36 -5.80 23.06
CA ILE A 441 -9.03 -5.72 23.66
C ILE A 441 -8.58 -7.08 24.21
N ALA A 442 -9.44 -7.78 24.94
CA ALA A 442 -9.14 -9.10 25.51
C ALA A 442 -8.86 -10.13 24.41
N GLU A 443 -9.64 -10.13 23.33
CA GLU A 443 -9.48 -11.01 22.19
C GLU A 443 -8.22 -10.69 21.38
N SER A 444 -7.89 -9.42 21.23
CA SER A 444 -6.66 -8.95 20.57
C SER A 444 -5.40 -9.40 21.32
N VAL A 445 -5.43 -9.40 22.64
CA VAL A 445 -4.33 -9.93 23.48
C VAL A 445 -4.23 -11.46 23.37
N LYS A 446 -5.36 -12.16 23.43
CA LYS A 446 -5.40 -13.62 23.24
C LYS A 446 -4.81 -14.01 21.89
N ASN A 447 -5.18 -13.32 20.80
CA ASN A 447 -4.66 -13.55 19.47
C ASN A 447 -3.14 -13.29 19.38
N LEU A 448 -2.65 -12.25 20.06
CA LEU A 448 -1.21 -11.96 20.13
C LEU A 448 -0.46 -13.09 20.83
N VAL A 449 -0.97 -13.60 21.94
CA VAL A 449 -0.41 -14.75 22.67
C VAL A 449 -0.38 -16.00 21.80
N GLU A 450 -1.49 -16.33 21.16
CA GLU A 450 -1.59 -17.52 20.28
C GLU A 450 -0.62 -17.43 19.07
N ALA A 451 -0.52 -16.26 18.44
CA ALA A 451 0.40 -16.04 17.32
C ALA A 451 1.87 -16.19 17.74
N SER A 452 2.23 -15.68 18.92
CA SER A 452 3.59 -15.74 19.44
C SER A 452 3.98 -17.12 19.98
N ARG A 453 3.02 -17.88 20.50
CA ARG A 453 3.23 -19.18 21.13
C ARG A 453 3.90 -20.20 20.21
N LYS A 454 3.51 -20.25 18.94
CA LYS A 454 4.13 -21.16 17.97
C LYS A 454 5.61 -20.82 17.76
N GLY A 455 5.94 -19.55 17.58
CA GLY A 455 7.31 -19.07 17.43
C GLY A 455 8.17 -19.35 18.67
N PHE A 456 7.65 -19.11 19.86
CA PHE A 456 8.34 -19.40 21.12
C PHE A 456 8.59 -20.90 21.32
N ALA A 457 7.61 -21.75 21.00
CA ALA A 457 7.78 -23.19 21.08
C ALA A 457 8.87 -23.70 20.11
N GLU A 458 8.95 -23.14 18.92
CA GLU A 458 10.02 -23.49 17.96
C GLU A 458 11.40 -23.03 18.45
N GLN A 459 11.51 -21.82 19.00
CA GLN A 459 12.76 -21.31 19.58
C GLN A 459 13.24 -22.13 20.79
N ALA A 460 12.31 -22.50 21.68
CA ALA A 460 12.62 -23.36 22.82
C ALA A 460 13.10 -24.74 22.41
N ARG A 461 12.47 -25.35 21.37
CA ARG A 461 12.90 -26.62 20.80
C ARG A 461 14.30 -26.54 20.17
N SER A 462 14.59 -25.43 19.47
CA SER A 462 15.91 -25.19 18.88
C SER A 462 17.00 -25.14 19.98
N LEU A 463 16.75 -24.41 21.07
CA LEU A 463 17.65 -24.37 22.22
C LEU A 463 17.87 -25.77 22.85
N ARG A 464 16.80 -26.51 23.05
CA ARG A 464 16.88 -27.90 23.59
C ARG A 464 17.71 -28.79 22.70
N ASN A 465 17.44 -28.80 21.41
CA ASN A 465 18.13 -29.66 20.46
C ASN A 465 19.62 -29.29 20.40
N SER A 466 19.97 -28.00 20.46
CA SER A 466 21.38 -27.56 20.48
C SER A 466 22.14 -28.01 21.75
N VAL A 467 21.48 -27.94 22.92
CA VAL A 467 22.11 -28.42 24.18
C VAL A 467 22.29 -29.95 24.13
N GLN A 468 21.27 -30.67 23.65
CA GLN A 468 21.27 -32.11 23.56
C GLN A 468 22.32 -32.65 22.59
N ALA A 469 22.41 -32.04 21.40
CA ALA A 469 23.44 -32.39 20.40
C ALA A 469 24.87 -32.14 20.90
N SER A 470 25.10 -31.03 21.65
CA SER A 470 26.39 -30.75 22.27
C SER A 470 26.79 -31.82 23.28
N ILE A 471 25.83 -32.32 24.08
CA ILE A 471 26.10 -33.42 25.04
C ILE A 471 26.39 -34.73 24.32
N GLU A 472 25.60 -35.12 23.35
CA GLU A 472 25.76 -36.35 22.58
C GLU A 472 27.10 -36.36 21.84
N THR A 473 27.49 -35.23 21.23
CA THR A 473 28.77 -35.08 20.55
C THR A 473 29.95 -35.26 21.51
N LEU A 474 29.87 -34.70 22.72
CA LEU A 474 30.93 -34.87 23.73
C LEU A 474 30.93 -36.26 24.37
N GLU A 475 29.80 -36.96 24.47
CA GLU A 475 29.75 -38.32 25.05
C GLU A 475 30.26 -39.37 24.08
N SER A 476 29.93 -39.28 22.79
CA SER A 476 30.14 -40.35 21.79
C SER A 476 31.54 -40.41 21.23
N LYS A 477 32.36 -39.33 21.28
CA LYS A 477 33.61 -39.23 20.51
C LYS A 477 34.89 -39.19 21.34
N ASP A 478 35.96 -39.77 20.79
CA ASP A 478 37.32 -39.67 21.37
C ASP A 478 37.95 -38.31 20.98
N VAL A 479 38.66 -37.69 21.92
CA VAL A 479 39.24 -36.35 21.79
C VAL A 479 40.20 -36.23 20.58
N ALA A 480 41.01 -37.28 20.31
CA ALA A 480 41.94 -37.28 19.19
C ALA A 480 41.26 -37.37 17.82
N GLN A 481 40.15 -38.12 17.74
CA GLN A 481 39.37 -38.30 16.54
C GLN A 481 38.60 -37.03 16.19
N LEU A 482 37.96 -36.41 17.17
CA LEU A 482 37.23 -35.13 17.01
C LEU A 482 38.14 -33.98 16.59
N ALA A 483 39.35 -33.87 17.12
CA ALA A 483 40.35 -32.85 16.73
C ALA A 483 40.78 -32.98 15.26
N LYS A 484 40.82 -34.21 14.73
CA LYS A 484 41.12 -34.49 13.33
C LYS A 484 39.94 -34.13 12.42
N GLU A 485 38.70 -34.44 12.86
CA GLU A 485 37.47 -34.13 12.16
C GLU A 485 37.23 -32.64 12.08
N LEU A 486 37.45 -31.87 13.16
CA LEU A 486 37.35 -30.40 13.17
C LEU A 486 38.27 -29.74 12.13
N LYS A 487 39.52 -30.24 11.95
CA LYS A 487 40.40 -29.74 10.89
C LYS A 487 39.84 -30.00 9.48
N ILE A 488 39.27 -31.18 9.28
CA ILE A 488 38.67 -31.55 8.00
C ILE A 488 37.42 -30.70 7.71
N GLN A 489 36.59 -30.48 8.74
CA GLN A 489 35.38 -29.61 8.62
C GLN A 489 35.74 -28.17 8.27
N THR A 490 36.75 -27.57 8.86
CA THR A 490 37.21 -26.21 8.55
C THR A 490 37.57 -26.05 7.07
N VAL A 491 38.28 -27.04 6.49
CA VAL A 491 38.64 -27.03 5.06
C VAL A 491 37.42 -27.23 4.16
N ARG A 492 36.44 -28.02 4.60
CA ARG A 492 35.18 -28.25 3.84
C ARG A 492 34.28 -27.04 3.86
N LEU A 493 34.19 -26.31 4.98
CA LEU A 493 33.41 -25.06 5.07
C LEU A 493 33.89 -24.01 4.06
N GLU A 494 35.19 -23.93 3.81
CA GLU A 494 35.73 -23.01 2.82
C GLU A 494 35.38 -23.42 1.39
N LYS A 495 35.30 -24.72 1.09
CA LYS A 495 34.83 -25.23 -0.21
C LYS A 495 33.30 -25.07 -0.40
N GLY A 496 32.56 -25.12 0.69
CA GLY A 496 31.10 -24.97 0.69
C GLY A 496 30.62 -23.57 0.36
N ARG A 497 31.43 -22.58 0.58
CA ARG A 497 31.14 -21.18 0.31
C ARG A 497 30.70 -20.98 -1.15
N SER A 498 31.50 -21.49 -2.10
CA SER A 498 31.18 -21.35 -3.54
C SER A 498 29.87 -22.03 -3.96
N SER A 499 29.55 -23.19 -3.36
CA SER A 499 28.28 -23.87 -3.69
C SER A 499 27.09 -23.13 -3.15
N LEU A 500 27.21 -22.51 -1.98
CA LEU A 500 26.14 -21.67 -1.40
C LEU A 500 25.95 -20.38 -2.19
N GLU A 501 27.03 -19.71 -2.56
CA GLU A 501 27.01 -18.53 -3.41
C GLU A 501 26.30 -18.84 -4.74
N GLY A 502 26.60 -19.99 -5.38
CA GLY A 502 25.94 -20.45 -6.60
C GLY A 502 24.42 -20.66 -6.46
N CYS A 503 23.93 -21.11 -5.31
CA CYS A 503 22.47 -21.24 -5.10
C CYS A 503 21.74 -19.90 -5.13
N PHE A 504 22.37 -18.84 -4.60
CA PHE A 504 21.80 -17.49 -4.64
C PHE A 504 21.92 -16.87 -6.03
N GLU A 505 23.03 -17.08 -6.73
CA GLU A 505 23.24 -16.63 -8.10
C GLU A 505 22.21 -17.26 -9.06
N ASP A 506 21.90 -18.55 -8.92
CA ASP A 506 20.85 -19.24 -9.66
C ASP A 506 19.48 -18.62 -9.41
N ALA A 507 19.18 -18.28 -8.15
CA ALA A 507 17.91 -17.65 -7.78
C ALA A 507 17.78 -16.23 -8.36
N ILE A 508 18.88 -15.46 -8.38
CA ILE A 508 18.93 -14.13 -9.01
C ILE A 508 18.70 -14.26 -10.52
N TYR A 509 19.40 -15.18 -11.17
CA TYR A 509 19.24 -15.42 -12.61
C TYR A 509 17.82 -15.83 -12.98
N GLY A 510 17.22 -16.79 -12.22
CA GLY A 510 15.84 -17.22 -12.45
C GLY A 510 14.81 -16.11 -12.22
N ALA A 511 15.07 -15.17 -11.32
CA ALA A 511 14.22 -14.00 -11.14
C ALA A 511 14.30 -13.08 -12.39
N HIS A 512 15.49 -12.79 -12.90
CA HIS A 512 15.67 -11.99 -14.12
C HIS A 512 14.96 -12.60 -15.34
N GLU A 513 15.07 -13.91 -15.53
CA GLU A 513 14.44 -14.63 -16.64
C GLU A 513 12.91 -14.52 -16.56
N LYS A 514 12.32 -14.79 -15.40
CA LYS A 514 10.86 -14.66 -15.21
C LYS A 514 10.34 -13.26 -15.48
N PHE A 515 11.06 -12.23 -15.06
CA PHE A 515 10.65 -10.86 -15.37
C PHE A 515 10.70 -10.55 -16.85
N ALA A 516 11.72 -11.02 -17.54
CA ALA A 516 11.83 -10.84 -19.00
C ALA A 516 10.67 -11.51 -19.75
N ASP A 517 10.28 -12.71 -19.33
CA ASP A 517 9.16 -13.46 -19.91
C ASP A 517 7.84 -12.72 -19.71
N ILE A 518 7.54 -12.30 -18.48
CA ILE A 518 6.29 -11.59 -18.17
C ILE A 518 6.22 -10.23 -18.88
N LEU A 519 7.32 -9.50 -18.97
CA LEU A 519 7.35 -8.26 -19.76
C LEU A 519 7.07 -8.51 -21.25
N SER A 520 7.52 -9.63 -21.79
CA SER A 520 7.18 -10.06 -23.13
C SER A 520 5.68 -10.37 -23.30
N GLU A 521 5.08 -11.07 -22.33
CA GLU A 521 3.64 -11.35 -22.32
C GLU A 521 2.81 -10.07 -22.22
N ILE A 522 3.20 -9.12 -21.36
CA ILE A 522 2.55 -7.81 -21.24
C ILE A 522 2.57 -7.06 -22.57
N ARG A 523 3.70 -7.05 -23.29
CA ARG A 523 3.78 -6.42 -24.60
C ARG A 523 2.84 -7.06 -25.63
N LEU A 524 2.69 -8.38 -25.59
CA LEU A 524 1.78 -9.12 -26.47
C LEU A 524 0.31 -8.85 -26.15
N ALA A 525 -0.04 -8.80 -24.86
CA ALA A 525 -1.41 -8.55 -24.41
C ALA A 525 -1.94 -7.17 -24.84
N LYS A 526 -1.09 -6.17 -25.08
CA LYS A 526 -1.49 -4.82 -25.52
C LYS A 526 -2.45 -4.82 -26.71
N ALA A 527 -2.29 -5.75 -27.65
CA ALA A 527 -3.13 -5.82 -28.84
C ALA A 527 -4.61 -6.04 -28.53
N GLN A 528 -4.92 -6.70 -27.39
CA GLN A 528 -6.28 -6.97 -26.96
C GLN A 528 -7.01 -5.71 -26.44
N PHE A 529 -6.26 -4.70 -25.98
CA PHE A 529 -6.77 -3.47 -25.40
C PHE A 529 -6.62 -2.24 -26.33
N SER A 530 -6.29 -2.44 -27.59
CA SER A 530 -6.10 -1.37 -28.57
C SER A 530 -7.30 -1.19 -29.51
N GLY A 531 -8.35 -2.00 -29.35
CA GLY A 531 -9.58 -1.92 -30.13
C GLY A 531 -10.53 -0.88 -29.53
N LEU A 532 -11.05 0.02 -30.35
CA LEU A 532 -12.07 0.98 -29.95
C LEU A 532 -13.31 0.78 -30.80
N SER A 533 -14.48 0.67 -30.15
CA SER A 533 -15.76 0.51 -30.85
C SER A 533 -16.13 1.82 -31.54
N VAL A 534 -16.35 1.75 -32.86
CA VAL A 534 -16.78 2.92 -33.63
C VAL A 534 -18.20 2.67 -34.13
N GLY A 535 -19.15 3.43 -33.61
CA GLY A 535 -20.52 3.45 -34.09
C GLY A 535 -20.70 4.43 -35.26
N THR A 536 -21.80 4.27 -35.99
CA THR A 536 -22.20 5.20 -37.04
C THR A 536 -23.66 5.61 -36.83
N GLU A 537 -23.92 6.88 -36.95
CA GLU A 537 -25.25 7.46 -36.90
C GLU A 537 -25.50 8.26 -38.17
N SER A 538 -26.66 8.09 -38.77
CA SER A 538 -26.99 8.80 -39.98
C SER A 538 -28.24 9.65 -39.77
N HIS A 539 -28.13 10.91 -40.07
CA HIS A 539 -29.28 11.84 -40.04
C HIS A 539 -29.38 12.57 -41.37
N THR A 540 -30.58 13.08 -41.66
CA THR A 540 -30.82 13.80 -42.89
C THR A 540 -30.73 15.30 -42.62
N GLU A 541 -29.84 15.95 -43.32
CA GLU A 541 -29.72 17.40 -43.34
C GLU A 541 -30.33 17.96 -44.61
N TYR A 542 -30.74 19.22 -44.54
CA TYR A 542 -31.34 19.95 -45.66
C TYR A 542 -30.45 21.14 -45.99
N GLU A 543 -29.96 21.17 -47.20
CA GLU A 543 -29.18 22.29 -47.75
C GLU A 543 -30.09 23.11 -48.66
N ASP A 544 -30.14 24.39 -48.39
CA ASP A 544 -30.85 25.34 -49.24
C ASP A 544 -29.97 25.68 -50.46
N TYR A 545 -30.44 25.39 -51.64
CA TYR A 545 -29.76 25.80 -52.83
C TYR A 545 -30.71 26.63 -53.72
N THR A 546 -30.14 27.60 -54.41
CA THR A 546 -30.88 28.50 -55.30
C THR A 546 -30.88 27.99 -56.71
N VAL A 547 -32.07 27.89 -57.28
CA VAL A 547 -32.26 27.52 -58.69
C VAL A 547 -32.70 28.75 -59.45
N ASP A 548 -31.99 29.04 -60.57
CA ASP A 548 -32.41 30.09 -61.51
C ASP A 548 -33.62 29.59 -62.29
N LYS A 549 -34.75 30.30 -62.19
CA LYS A 549 -35.98 29.93 -62.88
C LYS A 549 -35.96 30.06 -64.39
N GLY A 550 -34.85 30.45 -64.99
CA GLY A 550 -34.69 30.62 -66.41
C GLY A 550 -35.70 31.56 -67.04
N HIS A 551 -35.34 32.35 -68.05
CA HIS A 551 -36.26 33.22 -68.74
C HIS A 551 -37.18 32.39 -69.60
N GLY A 552 -38.47 32.36 -69.24
CA GLY A 552 -39.52 31.91 -70.18
C GLY A 552 -39.64 32.85 -71.38
N PHE A 553 -39.85 32.29 -72.54
CA PHE A 553 -39.87 32.95 -73.88
C PHE A 553 -40.90 34.05 -74.06
N LEU A 554 -41.61 34.60 -73.07
CA LEU A 554 -42.59 35.61 -73.09
C LEU A 554 -42.22 36.90 -72.37
N PHE A 555 -41.81 37.92 -73.08
CA PHE A 555 -41.23 39.22 -72.69
C PHE A 555 -42.07 40.11 -71.77
N TRP A 556 -43.24 39.74 -71.29
CA TRP A 556 -44.22 40.66 -70.71
C TRP A 556 -44.53 40.41 -69.23
N ARG A 557 -43.91 39.48 -68.58
CA ARG A 557 -44.44 39.08 -67.27
C ARG A 557 -43.49 39.11 -66.05
N ASP A 558 -42.21 39.39 -66.20
CA ASP A 558 -41.30 39.22 -65.12
C ASP A 558 -40.55 40.47 -64.66
N TRP A 559 -41.31 41.53 -64.32
CA TRP A 559 -40.66 42.68 -63.73
C TRP A 559 -40.87 42.79 -62.21
N THR A 560 -41.43 41.80 -61.50
CA THR A 560 -41.66 41.81 -60.04
C THR A 560 -41.42 40.48 -59.30
N GLY A 561 -40.81 39.49 -59.91
CA GLY A 561 -40.58 38.18 -59.31
C GLY A 561 -39.10 37.92 -59.01
N ASN A 562 -38.82 37.40 -57.82
CA ASN A 562 -37.43 36.91 -57.50
C ASN A 562 -36.97 35.90 -58.55
N ARG A 563 -35.82 36.20 -59.14
CA ARG A 563 -35.17 35.39 -60.21
C ARG A 563 -34.74 34.02 -59.72
N TYR A 564 -34.53 33.89 -58.43
CA TYR A 564 -34.03 32.68 -57.80
C TYR A 564 -35.09 32.09 -56.87
N GLU A 565 -35.24 30.80 -56.91
CA GLU A 565 -36.06 30.03 -55.96
C GLU A 565 -35.14 29.21 -55.09
N THR A 566 -35.26 29.34 -53.78
CA THR A 566 -34.56 28.49 -52.80
C THR A 566 -35.31 27.15 -52.72
N ARG A 567 -34.61 26.08 -53.01
CA ARG A 567 -35.07 24.69 -52.85
C ARG A 567 -34.20 23.99 -51.83
N GLN A 568 -34.81 23.06 -51.12
CA GLN A 568 -34.06 22.23 -50.17
C GLN A 568 -33.69 20.90 -50.83
N ARG A 569 -32.43 20.53 -50.66
CA ARG A 569 -31.93 19.21 -51.02
C ARG A 569 -31.64 18.46 -49.74
N ALA A 570 -32.32 17.32 -49.56
CA ALA A 570 -31.97 16.40 -48.48
C ALA A 570 -30.72 15.62 -48.81
N TYR A 571 -29.76 15.57 -47.92
CA TYR A 571 -28.63 14.67 -47.99
C TYR A 571 -28.41 13.99 -46.65
N THR A 572 -27.90 12.78 -46.68
CA THR A 572 -27.65 11.99 -45.48
C THR A 572 -26.23 12.26 -45.01
N VAL A 573 -26.11 12.78 -43.81
CA VAL A 573 -24.82 12.90 -43.12
C VAL A 573 -24.68 11.68 -42.23
N THR A 574 -23.55 10.99 -42.37
CA THR A 574 -23.19 9.86 -41.51
C THR A 574 -22.02 10.27 -40.66
N THR A 575 -22.27 10.40 -39.37
CA THR A 575 -21.28 10.74 -38.38
C THR A 575 -20.80 9.46 -37.68
N ARG A 576 -19.51 9.27 -37.62
CA ARG A 576 -18.89 8.19 -36.81
C ARG A 576 -18.69 8.72 -35.40
N TYR A 577 -18.90 7.88 -34.43
CA TYR A 577 -18.65 8.23 -33.03
C TYR A 577 -17.95 7.09 -32.30
N ALA A 578 -17.14 7.43 -31.28
CA ALA A 578 -16.50 6.51 -30.36
C ALA A 578 -16.66 7.03 -28.95
N ASP A 579 -16.60 6.13 -27.96
CA ASP A 579 -16.68 6.50 -26.55
C ASP A 579 -15.28 6.69 -25.97
N ALA A 580 -14.98 7.88 -25.44
CA ALA A 580 -13.70 8.15 -24.82
C ALA A 580 -13.53 7.36 -23.49
N TYR A 581 -14.62 7.07 -22.79
CA TYR A 581 -14.57 6.25 -21.58
C TYR A 581 -14.21 4.79 -21.89
N GLU A 582 -14.65 4.24 -23.04
CA GLU A 582 -14.21 2.91 -23.48
C GLU A 582 -12.67 2.85 -23.63
N ALA A 583 -12.08 3.91 -24.18
CA ALA A 583 -10.62 3.99 -24.31
C ALA A 583 -9.93 4.09 -22.94
N VAL A 584 -10.51 4.83 -21.99
CA VAL A 584 -10.03 4.92 -20.61
C VAL A 584 -10.12 3.56 -19.92
N ASP A 585 -11.28 2.92 -19.96
CA ASP A 585 -11.53 1.61 -19.35
C ASP A 585 -10.56 0.55 -19.87
N GLN A 586 -10.29 0.55 -21.17
CA GLN A 586 -9.32 -0.38 -21.79
C GLN A 586 -7.89 -0.13 -21.32
N VAL A 587 -7.47 1.13 -21.19
CA VAL A 587 -6.15 1.48 -20.66
C VAL A 587 -6.01 1.08 -19.20
N GLU A 588 -7.03 1.34 -18.38
CA GLU A 588 -7.04 0.95 -16.97
C GLU A 588 -7.06 -0.57 -16.79
N ALA A 589 -7.89 -1.27 -17.56
CA ALA A 589 -7.93 -2.73 -17.55
C ALA A 589 -6.57 -3.34 -17.93
N TYR A 590 -5.92 -2.79 -18.99
CA TYR A 590 -4.59 -3.23 -19.39
C TYR A 590 -3.55 -2.96 -18.31
N ALA A 591 -3.56 -1.76 -17.71
CA ALA A 591 -2.64 -1.40 -16.64
C ALA A 591 -2.79 -2.33 -15.42
N ASN A 592 -4.04 -2.59 -15.01
CA ASN A 592 -4.35 -3.46 -13.88
C ASN A 592 -3.94 -4.93 -14.15
N GLN A 593 -4.25 -5.45 -15.35
CA GLN A 593 -3.84 -6.80 -15.73
C GLN A 593 -2.32 -6.92 -15.76
N SER A 594 -1.64 -5.98 -16.41
CA SER A 594 -0.17 -5.99 -16.54
C SER A 594 0.52 -5.87 -15.19
N ARG A 595 -0.02 -5.04 -14.28
CA ARG A 595 0.46 -4.91 -12.91
C ARG A 595 0.30 -6.21 -12.15
N SER A 596 -0.87 -6.82 -12.20
CA SER A 596 -1.15 -8.11 -11.55
C SER A 596 -0.20 -9.22 -12.04
N MET A 597 0.10 -9.25 -13.33
CA MET A 597 1.07 -10.20 -13.89
C MET A 597 2.47 -9.99 -13.30
N LEU A 598 2.94 -8.74 -13.20
CA LEU A 598 4.24 -8.42 -12.61
C LEU A 598 4.29 -8.67 -11.10
N GLU A 599 3.24 -8.36 -10.37
CA GLU A 599 3.14 -8.65 -8.93
C GLU A 599 3.21 -10.16 -8.67
N ASN A 600 2.52 -10.96 -9.48
CA ASN A 600 2.60 -12.41 -9.43
C ASN A 600 4.00 -12.92 -9.83
N ALA A 601 4.64 -12.27 -10.80
CA ALA A 601 6.02 -12.58 -11.18
C ALA A 601 6.98 -12.34 -10.00
N ILE A 602 6.87 -11.21 -9.29
CA ILE A 602 7.69 -10.94 -8.09
C ILE A 602 7.46 -12.00 -7.02
N ARG A 603 6.21 -12.30 -6.70
CA ARG A 603 5.88 -13.30 -5.67
C ARG A 603 6.39 -14.69 -6.01
N SER A 604 6.52 -15.01 -7.30
CA SER A 604 7.02 -16.28 -7.80
C SER A 604 8.47 -16.23 -8.29
N ALA A 605 9.08 -15.03 -8.39
CA ALA A 605 10.43 -14.85 -8.93
C ALA A 605 11.48 -15.56 -8.09
N VAL A 606 11.35 -15.50 -6.77
CA VAL A 606 12.19 -16.23 -5.86
C VAL A 606 11.35 -17.27 -5.15
N ASN A 607 11.50 -18.52 -5.56
CA ASN A 607 10.93 -19.63 -4.84
C ASN A 607 11.77 -19.90 -3.59
N VAL A 608 11.39 -19.23 -2.48
CA VAL A 608 12.12 -19.33 -1.19
C VAL A 608 12.20 -20.77 -0.71
N ALA A 609 11.18 -21.59 -0.97
CA ALA A 609 11.19 -23.01 -0.60
C ALA A 609 12.20 -23.81 -1.44
N GLU A 610 12.30 -23.54 -2.73
CA GLU A 610 13.27 -24.17 -3.64
C GLU A 610 14.70 -23.71 -3.30
N LEU A 611 14.91 -22.42 -3.10
CA LEU A 611 16.21 -21.87 -2.65
C LEU A 611 16.65 -22.51 -1.33
N LYS A 612 15.74 -22.66 -0.38
CA LYS A 612 15.96 -23.35 0.87
C LYS A 612 16.40 -24.81 0.67
N ASN A 613 15.71 -25.52 -0.23
CA ASN A 613 16.06 -26.89 -0.53
C ASN A 613 17.43 -26.99 -1.22
N LYS A 614 17.73 -26.13 -2.20
CA LYS A 614 19.04 -26.07 -2.87
C LYS A 614 20.16 -25.76 -1.87
N ILE A 615 19.97 -24.79 -0.97
CA ILE A 615 20.93 -24.48 0.09
C ILE A 615 21.09 -25.68 1.03
N SER A 616 19.99 -26.34 1.41
CA SER A 616 20.03 -27.54 2.25
C SER A 616 20.76 -28.68 1.57
N ASP A 617 20.50 -28.93 0.29
CA ASP A 617 21.14 -29.98 -0.49
C ASP A 617 22.63 -29.69 -0.71
N ALA A 618 22.98 -28.43 -1.03
CA ALA A 618 24.39 -28.02 -1.16
C ALA A 618 25.16 -28.25 0.14
N LEU A 619 24.58 -27.91 1.29
CA LEU A 619 25.18 -28.15 2.59
C LEU A 619 25.21 -29.62 2.96
N LEU A 620 24.16 -30.39 2.72
CA LEU A 620 24.14 -31.83 2.94
C LEU A 620 25.19 -32.53 2.08
N THR A 621 25.32 -32.19 0.81
CA THR A 621 26.34 -32.76 -0.11
C THR A 621 27.77 -32.48 0.37
N LEU A 622 28.00 -31.35 1.02
CA LEU A 622 29.27 -30.99 1.59
C LEU A 622 29.64 -31.86 2.83
N PHE A 623 28.64 -32.29 3.57
CA PHE A 623 28.80 -33.05 4.80
C PHE A 623 28.65 -34.57 4.58
N GLU A 624 27.77 -35.04 3.63
CA GLU A 624 27.59 -36.46 3.31
C GLU A 624 28.81 -37.12 2.69
N ASN A 625 29.66 -36.37 1.99
CA ASN A 625 30.92 -36.90 1.42
C ASN A 625 32.04 -37.06 2.44
N GLY A 626 31.76 -37.00 3.73
CA GLY A 626 32.74 -37.11 4.79
C GLY A 626 32.22 -37.85 6.00
N THR A 627 32.73 -39.02 6.26
CA THR A 627 32.64 -39.83 7.50
C THR A 627 31.46 -39.58 8.46
N GLU A 628 30.82 -40.62 8.87
CA GLU A 628 29.56 -40.94 9.54
C GLU A 628 29.09 -40.10 10.75
N ASP A 629 29.66 -38.94 11.10
CA ASP A 629 29.46 -38.33 12.41
C ASP A 629 29.21 -36.82 12.46
N VAL A 630 28.65 -36.21 11.40
CA VAL A 630 28.17 -34.81 11.51
C VAL A 630 26.67 -34.84 11.88
N ASP A 631 26.29 -34.11 12.92
CA ASP A 631 24.88 -33.95 13.31
C ASP A 631 24.13 -33.16 12.24
N LEU A 632 23.61 -33.90 11.24
CA LEU A 632 22.86 -33.38 10.10
C LEU A 632 21.58 -32.67 10.55
N ASP A 633 21.05 -32.99 11.72
CA ASP A 633 19.79 -32.40 12.19
C ASP A 633 20.03 -31.03 12.84
N LEU A 634 21.13 -30.84 13.53
CA LEU A 634 21.58 -29.54 14.02
C LEU A 634 21.86 -28.58 12.84
N LEU A 635 22.58 -29.09 11.83
CA LEU A 635 22.88 -28.31 10.62
C LEU A 635 21.58 -27.92 9.86
N LYS A 636 20.63 -28.84 9.74
CA LYS A 636 19.31 -28.55 9.13
C LYS A 636 18.54 -27.46 9.88
N GLU A 637 18.59 -27.44 11.21
CA GLU A 637 17.94 -26.39 12.00
C GLU A 637 18.64 -25.02 11.85
N GLN A 638 19.97 -24.96 11.81
CA GLN A 638 20.71 -23.73 11.52
C GLN A 638 20.41 -23.20 10.11
N ILE A 639 20.32 -24.09 9.11
CA ILE A 639 19.91 -23.73 7.74
C ILE A 639 18.48 -23.19 7.73
N LYS A 640 17.54 -23.84 8.41
CA LYS A 640 16.15 -23.35 8.49
C LYS A 640 16.07 -21.98 9.14
N ALA A 641 16.80 -21.73 10.21
CA ALA A 641 16.83 -20.44 10.90
C ALA A 641 17.39 -19.32 10.01
N ALA A 642 18.44 -19.61 9.25
CA ALA A 642 19.09 -18.65 8.38
C ALA A 642 18.24 -18.33 7.15
N VAL A 643 17.59 -19.32 6.54
CA VAL A 643 16.73 -19.15 5.35
C VAL A 643 15.40 -18.45 5.70
N ARG A 644 14.92 -18.55 6.94
CA ARG A 644 13.74 -17.77 7.41
C ARG A 644 13.94 -16.25 7.36
N ARG A 645 15.18 -15.78 7.25
CA ARG A 645 15.53 -14.35 7.18
C ARG A 645 15.52 -13.78 5.77
N ILE A 646 15.38 -14.60 4.74
CA ILE A 646 15.27 -14.14 3.36
C ILE A 646 13.91 -13.45 3.20
N THR A 647 13.92 -12.13 3.12
CA THR A 647 12.74 -11.31 2.85
C THR A 647 12.79 -10.83 1.41
N ILE A 648 11.77 -11.21 0.63
CA ILE A 648 11.61 -10.70 -0.74
C ILE A 648 11.06 -9.27 -0.64
N PRO A 649 11.59 -8.32 -1.44
CA PRO A 649 11.04 -6.97 -1.52
C PRO A 649 9.55 -6.97 -1.86
N ASP A 650 8.84 -5.95 -1.38
CA ASP A 650 7.40 -5.78 -1.62
C ASP A 650 7.09 -5.80 -3.13
N ALA A 651 6.03 -6.52 -3.49
CA ALA A 651 5.59 -6.72 -4.87
C ALA A 651 4.74 -5.56 -5.42
N ASP A 652 4.60 -4.46 -4.68
CA ASP A 652 3.78 -3.32 -5.08
C ASP A 652 4.46 -2.52 -6.21
N PHE A 653 3.75 -2.33 -7.34
CA PHE A 653 4.15 -1.50 -8.48
C PHE A 653 3.55 -0.09 -8.46
N GLY A 654 2.77 0.24 -7.43
CA GLY A 654 2.09 1.53 -7.30
C GLY A 654 0.95 1.70 -8.32
N ASP A 655 0.06 2.64 -8.02
CA ASP A 655 -1.09 2.95 -8.86
C ASP A 655 -0.82 4.26 -9.62
N VAL A 656 -0.74 4.19 -10.94
CA VAL A 656 -0.52 5.34 -11.82
C VAL A 656 -1.74 5.49 -12.71
N ASP A 657 -2.29 6.69 -12.78
CA ASP A 657 -3.36 7.03 -13.71
C ASP A 657 -2.77 7.29 -15.10
N TYR A 658 -2.85 6.28 -15.97
CA TYR A 658 -2.41 6.40 -17.35
C TYR A 658 -3.50 7.00 -18.27
N SER A 659 -4.74 7.13 -17.78
CA SER A 659 -5.87 7.63 -18.55
C SER A 659 -5.87 9.16 -18.65
N ALA A 660 -5.09 9.85 -17.81
CA ALA A 660 -5.01 11.31 -17.78
C ALA A 660 -4.68 11.94 -19.15
N SER A 661 -3.92 11.26 -20.01
CA SER A 661 -3.63 11.73 -21.37
C SER A 661 -4.83 11.70 -22.31
N ILE A 662 -5.84 10.90 -22.01
CA ILE A 662 -7.12 10.81 -22.72
C ILE A 662 -8.09 11.81 -22.11
N THR A 663 -8.32 11.77 -20.79
CA THR A 663 -9.29 12.59 -20.08
C THR A 663 -8.98 14.09 -20.13
N SER A 664 -7.70 14.47 -20.26
CA SER A 664 -7.32 15.88 -20.44
C SER A 664 -7.66 16.45 -21.81
N LYS A 665 -7.82 15.60 -22.85
CA LYS A 665 -8.12 16.02 -24.22
C LYS A 665 -9.58 15.85 -24.59
N PHE A 666 -10.24 14.86 -24.02
CA PHE A 666 -11.61 14.47 -24.32
C PHE A 666 -12.43 14.54 -23.05
N SER A 667 -13.15 15.65 -22.86
CA SER A 667 -13.96 15.93 -21.64
C SER A 667 -15.36 15.32 -21.67
N GLY A 668 -15.75 14.64 -22.77
CA GLY A 668 -17.07 14.03 -22.96
C GLY A 668 -16.97 12.56 -23.33
N SER A 669 -18.07 11.81 -23.15
CA SER A 669 -18.14 10.39 -23.51
C SER A 669 -18.08 10.17 -25.03
N ARG A 670 -18.66 11.09 -25.83
CA ARG A 670 -18.81 10.95 -27.27
C ARG A 670 -17.79 11.79 -28.04
N VAL A 671 -17.00 11.13 -28.86
CA VAL A 671 -16.00 11.72 -29.76
C VAL A 671 -16.41 11.41 -31.19
N GLU A 672 -16.42 12.42 -32.08
CA GLU A 672 -16.97 12.32 -33.42
C GLU A 672 -15.90 12.51 -34.49
N ASP A 673 -16.09 11.82 -35.62
CA ASP A 673 -15.35 11.89 -36.90
C ASP A 673 -13.82 12.14 -36.81
N SER A 674 -13.36 13.39 -36.95
CA SER A 674 -11.94 13.73 -37.03
C SER A 674 -11.19 13.46 -35.74
N ASP A 675 -11.87 13.48 -34.63
CA ASP A 675 -11.27 13.34 -33.30
C ASP A 675 -11.13 11.87 -32.86
N ILE A 676 -11.82 10.94 -33.56
CA ILE A 676 -11.69 9.49 -33.32
C ILE A 676 -10.24 9.01 -33.53
N ASP A 677 -9.56 9.49 -34.56
CA ASP A 677 -8.16 9.10 -34.81
C ASP A 677 -7.21 9.71 -33.76
N ALA A 678 -7.53 10.92 -33.25
CA ALA A 678 -6.82 11.53 -32.15
C ALA A 678 -7.05 10.76 -30.83
N LEU A 679 -8.28 10.28 -30.59
CA LEU A 679 -8.61 9.42 -29.44
C LEU A 679 -7.84 8.09 -29.51
N LYS A 680 -7.82 7.42 -30.66
CA LYS A 680 -7.02 6.20 -30.87
C LYS A 680 -5.52 6.42 -30.67
N ALA A 681 -5.03 7.59 -31.11
CA ALA A 681 -3.62 7.95 -30.89
C ALA A 681 -3.32 8.19 -29.40
N ALA A 682 -4.23 8.85 -28.66
CA ALA A 682 -4.10 9.06 -27.24
C ALA A 682 -4.16 7.73 -26.45
N GLN A 683 -5.09 6.83 -26.81
CA GLN A 683 -5.17 5.49 -26.23
C GLN A 683 -3.88 4.70 -26.45
N ARG A 684 -3.36 4.69 -27.68
CA ARG A 684 -2.09 4.00 -27.98
C ARG A 684 -0.92 4.59 -27.20
N ALA A 685 -0.89 5.92 -27.03
CA ALA A 685 0.15 6.59 -26.25
C ALA A 685 0.04 6.20 -24.76
N ALA A 686 -1.18 6.16 -24.20
CA ALA A 686 -1.43 5.71 -22.83
C ALA A 686 -1.02 4.25 -22.61
N LEU A 687 -1.41 3.33 -23.53
CA LEU A 687 -0.99 1.93 -23.46
C LEU A 687 0.55 1.77 -23.55
N ASN A 688 1.23 2.60 -24.34
CA ASN A 688 2.69 2.61 -24.39
C ASN A 688 3.30 3.14 -23.09
N ALA A 689 2.67 4.14 -22.46
CA ALA A 689 3.12 4.67 -21.18
C ALA A 689 3.02 3.61 -20.08
N VAL A 690 1.95 2.80 -20.07
CA VAL A 690 1.81 1.65 -19.16
C VAL A 690 3.01 0.71 -19.31
N ILE A 691 3.32 0.27 -20.53
CA ILE A 691 4.45 -0.64 -20.77
C ILE A 691 5.76 -0.04 -20.28
N SER A 692 6.04 1.21 -20.69
CA SER A 692 7.31 1.87 -20.34
C SER A 692 7.49 2.04 -18.85
N ASP A 693 6.43 2.40 -18.12
CA ASP A 693 6.47 2.56 -16.67
C ASP A 693 6.65 1.21 -15.95
N LEU A 694 5.89 0.20 -16.37
CA LEU A 694 5.97 -1.13 -15.77
C LEU A 694 7.30 -1.82 -16.05
N GLU A 695 7.87 -1.66 -17.26
CA GLU A 695 9.22 -2.16 -17.59
C GLU A 695 10.29 -1.54 -16.70
N LYS A 696 10.19 -0.24 -16.46
CA LYS A 696 11.11 0.47 -15.58
C LYS A 696 10.99 -0.03 -14.14
N LYS A 697 9.76 -0.07 -13.62
CA LYS A 697 9.48 -0.55 -12.26
C LYS A 697 9.88 -2.01 -12.07
N ALA A 698 9.64 -2.86 -13.07
CA ALA A 698 10.09 -4.25 -13.07
C ALA A 698 11.61 -4.35 -12.95
N LYS A 699 12.36 -3.54 -13.71
CA LYS A 699 13.83 -3.50 -13.67
C LYS A 699 14.32 -3.04 -12.28
N GLU A 700 13.69 -2.02 -11.69
CA GLU A 700 14.02 -1.54 -10.35
C GLU A 700 13.75 -2.61 -9.28
N LYS A 701 12.61 -3.28 -9.36
CA LYS A 701 12.26 -4.37 -8.44
C LYS A 701 13.19 -5.57 -8.60
N THR A 702 13.54 -5.94 -9.83
CA THR A 702 14.50 -7.01 -10.10
C THR A 702 15.86 -6.69 -9.50
N SER A 703 16.34 -5.45 -9.68
CA SER A 703 17.59 -4.98 -9.07
C SER A 703 17.52 -4.94 -7.53
N ALA A 704 16.35 -4.60 -6.97
CA ALA A 704 16.15 -4.66 -5.53
C ALA A 704 16.15 -6.10 -4.99
N ILE A 705 15.57 -7.05 -5.73
CA ILE A 705 15.63 -8.49 -5.41
C ILE A 705 17.08 -8.97 -5.47
N GLU A 706 17.83 -8.65 -6.52
CA GLU A 706 19.24 -8.98 -6.68
C GLU A 706 20.05 -8.44 -5.50
N LYS A 707 19.92 -7.16 -5.18
CA LYS A 707 20.60 -6.54 -4.03
C LYS A 707 20.23 -7.19 -2.70
N CYS A 708 18.95 -7.50 -2.50
CA CYS A 708 18.48 -8.18 -1.30
C CYS A 708 19.06 -9.58 -1.18
N LEU A 709 19.03 -10.37 -2.25
CA LEU A 709 19.60 -11.72 -2.27
C LEU A 709 21.11 -11.70 -2.11
N THR A 710 21.82 -10.77 -2.75
CA THR A 710 23.27 -10.59 -2.61
C THR A 710 23.65 -10.21 -1.18
N THR A 711 22.98 -9.23 -0.58
CA THR A 711 23.22 -8.83 0.81
C THR A 711 22.87 -9.95 1.78
N THR A 712 21.80 -10.69 1.52
CA THR A 712 21.40 -11.84 2.34
C THR A 712 22.39 -12.97 2.19
N MET A 713 22.87 -13.24 0.98
CA MET A 713 23.93 -14.21 0.70
C MET A 713 25.19 -13.88 1.48
N GLU A 714 25.71 -12.66 1.35
CA GLU A 714 26.92 -12.24 2.06
C GLU A 714 26.77 -12.37 3.58
N THR A 715 25.64 -11.87 4.11
CA THR A 715 25.36 -11.94 5.55
C THR A 715 25.17 -13.37 6.01
N PHE A 716 24.45 -14.19 5.24
CA PHE A 716 24.18 -15.58 5.56
C PHE A 716 25.45 -16.44 5.50
N VAL A 717 26.20 -16.35 4.40
CA VAL A 717 27.43 -17.15 4.21
C VAL A 717 28.49 -16.77 5.25
N ASN A 718 28.69 -15.46 5.50
CA ASN A 718 29.66 -15.01 6.50
C ASN A 718 29.24 -15.41 7.91
N ARG A 719 27.94 -15.34 8.22
CA ARG A 719 27.42 -15.72 9.54
C ARG A 719 27.49 -17.24 9.74
N LEU A 720 27.00 -18.02 8.78
CA LEU A 720 27.00 -19.48 8.86
C LEU A 720 28.42 -20.02 9.00
N ILE A 721 29.37 -19.55 8.18
CA ILE A 721 30.75 -19.95 8.25
C ILE A 721 31.42 -19.43 9.52
N GLY A 722 31.06 -18.21 9.95
CA GLY A 722 31.53 -17.62 11.21
C GLY A 722 31.03 -18.39 12.42
N ASP A 723 29.74 -18.69 12.48
CA ASP A 723 29.12 -19.46 13.56
C ASP A 723 29.67 -20.88 13.61
N LEU A 724 29.82 -21.57 12.47
CA LEU A 724 30.41 -22.90 12.40
C LEU A 724 31.92 -22.92 12.78
N LYS A 725 32.66 -21.87 12.44
CA LYS A 725 34.01 -21.70 12.90
C LYS A 725 34.09 -21.49 14.42
N ALA A 726 33.22 -20.61 14.95
CA ALA A 726 33.13 -20.35 16.39
C ALA A 726 32.70 -21.61 17.17
N ASP A 727 31.73 -22.36 16.64
CA ASP A 727 31.28 -23.62 17.22
C ASP A 727 32.41 -24.66 17.21
N ASN A 728 33.21 -24.74 16.13
CA ASN A 728 34.36 -25.61 16.04
C ASN A 728 35.47 -25.23 17.04
N GLU A 729 35.76 -23.94 17.21
CA GLU A 729 36.71 -23.43 18.18
C GLU A 729 36.25 -23.72 19.61
N LYS A 730 34.98 -23.52 19.89
CA LYS A 730 34.34 -23.81 21.17
C LYS A 730 34.33 -25.31 21.48
N LEU A 731 34.02 -26.15 20.50
CA LEU A 731 34.06 -27.59 20.64
C LEU A 731 35.52 -28.05 20.92
N ALA A 732 36.50 -27.44 20.25
CA ALA A 732 37.92 -27.70 20.52
C ALA A 732 38.32 -27.32 21.95
N GLU A 733 37.80 -26.25 22.51
CA GLU A 733 38.02 -25.83 23.90
C GLU A 733 37.30 -26.76 24.90
N GLN A 734 36.04 -27.09 24.61
CA GLN A 734 35.25 -28.04 25.41
C GLN A 734 35.90 -29.45 25.47
N LEU A 735 36.56 -29.84 24.38
CA LEU A 735 37.32 -31.11 24.32
C LEU A 735 38.53 -31.13 25.24
N LYS A 736 39.20 -29.99 25.45
CA LYS A 736 40.32 -29.91 26.40
C LYS A 736 39.87 -30.20 27.83
N ASN A 737 38.63 -29.86 28.19
CA ASN A 737 38.05 -30.03 29.51
C ASN A 737 36.78 -30.89 29.48
N LYS A 738 36.72 -31.93 28.64
CA LYS A 738 35.53 -32.76 28.34
C LYS A 738 34.67 -33.12 29.57
N LYS A 739 35.30 -33.46 30.69
CA LYS A 739 34.59 -33.91 31.90
C LYS A 739 33.85 -32.79 32.61
N GLU A 740 34.40 -31.57 32.63
CA GLU A 740 33.79 -30.38 33.24
C GLU A 740 32.72 -29.81 32.33
N SER A 741 32.98 -29.75 31.02
CA SER A 741 32.03 -29.29 30.02
C SER A 741 30.76 -30.15 29.96
N LEU A 742 30.89 -31.48 30.00
CA LEU A 742 29.74 -32.39 30.09
C LEU A 742 28.93 -32.19 31.38
N LYS A 743 29.61 -31.98 32.51
CA LYS A 743 28.89 -31.69 33.76
C LYS A 743 28.13 -30.38 33.68
N HIS A 744 28.72 -29.34 33.09
CA HIS A 744 28.06 -28.05 32.88
C HIS A 744 26.84 -28.15 31.96
N LEU A 745 27.01 -28.72 30.76
CA LEU A 745 25.90 -28.86 29.79
C LEU A 745 24.74 -29.66 30.35
N LYS A 746 24.98 -30.71 31.13
CA LYS A 746 23.92 -31.47 31.81
C LYS A 746 23.15 -30.65 32.84
N THR A 747 23.72 -29.59 33.41
CA THR A 747 22.99 -28.65 34.28
C THR A 747 22.06 -27.73 33.50
N LEU A 748 22.27 -27.58 32.20
CA LEU A 748 21.43 -26.72 31.35
C LEU A 748 20.14 -27.44 30.86
N ILE A 749 20.09 -28.78 30.87
CA ILE A 749 18.88 -29.54 30.44
C ILE A 749 17.62 -29.11 31.21
N PRO A 750 17.61 -29.11 32.57
CA PRO A 750 16.43 -28.69 33.31
C PRO A 750 16.08 -27.22 33.06
N VAL A 751 17.08 -26.35 32.80
CA VAL A 751 16.84 -24.93 32.50
C VAL A 751 16.11 -24.76 31.15
N VAL A 752 16.52 -25.51 30.15
CA VAL A 752 15.86 -25.47 28.84
C VAL A 752 14.47 -26.07 28.88
N HIS A 753 14.27 -27.13 29.64
CA HIS A 753 12.95 -27.73 29.86
C HIS A 753 12.00 -26.71 30.53
N ASP A 754 12.47 -25.99 31.53
CA ASP A 754 11.73 -24.93 32.23
C ASP A 754 11.34 -23.78 31.27
N ILE A 755 12.26 -23.41 30.35
CA ILE A 755 11.98 -22.41 29.29
C ILE A 755 10.89 -22.93 28.37
N GLU A 756 10.98 -24.17 27.86
CA GLU A 756 10.00 -24.77 26.96
C GLU A 756 8.61 -24.85 27.60
N GLU A 757 8.52 -25.32 28.83
CA GLU A 757 7.25 -25.42 29.58
C GLU A 757 6.65 -24.04 29.85
N SER A 758 7.47 -23.08 30.25
CA SER A 758 7.05 -21.69 30.50
C SER A 758 6.56 -21.02 29.22
N MET A 759 7.21 -21.20 28.08
CA MET A 759 6.81 -20.66 26.79
C MET A 759 5.50 -21.31 26.25
N MET A 760 5.33 -22.61 26.45
CA MET A 760 4.10 -23.31 26.11
C MET A 760 2.90 -22.93 26.98
N SER A 761 3.14 -22.49 28.18
CA SER A 761 2.09 -22.12 29.15
C SER A 761 1.76 -20.61 29.16
N LEU A 762 2.42 -19.81 28.29
CA LEU A 762 2.04 -18.41 28.07
C LEU A 762 0.64 -18.34 27.40
#